data_8d553022fefe1dc187fb70c0281c16e0
#
_entry.id   8d553022fefe1dc187fb70c0281c16e0
#
_cell.length_a   1.000
_cell.length_b   1.000
_cell.length_c   1.000
_cell.angle_alpha   90.00
_cell.angle_beta   90.00
_cell.angle_gamma   90.00
#
_symmetry.space_group_name_H-M   'P 1'
#
loop_
_entity.id
_entity.type
_entity.pdbx_description
1 polymer ?
#
loop_
_entity_poly.entity_id
_entity_poly.type
_entity_poly.pdbx_seq_one_letter_code
_entity_poly.pdbx_strand_id
1 'polypeptide(L)'
;MDSVHHQENEAKDAIETKQAGVTDVDAELLEENDDLKRQNIVAEQKELTPLEAFKWNVEGDQSPFPEVAACVPNTDDPTLPCNTFRAWVLTTIFVMVFAAVNQFFSLRYPSLTVQYVVAQLLVYPIGRGWERLPRWRIPLGRLSFDLNPGPFSIKEHALITICVNISASIAYASSSLVAIVMPQYWGKDYGAGFSFLYLLTSQMMGFGLAGMCRRWLVYPAALIWPQSLSSTVLFRALHEPQNTAPANGWRLSRYSFFGYATLFAFAIYWFPDYIWTTLSAFAFVTWIAPHNQKVNTIFGMNSGLGLLPLSLDWTQINYAGYPLMTPFYITCNAFAVVVFFYLFLSPILYYKDVWFSAYLPLLSSSTFDNTGSEYNVTRVVDSNGDFVLSKYKEYSPMYLSMSYTLTYGLSFAAVTAIVVHTYLYNGSEIWAKFKNARHGGEDIHRRLMRAYPEVPDWWYGALFVVMAGLGILTTKYWETGLPVWGFIVVCCGMGVVLIVPEGILEGTTNQRIFLNIITELIAGYAWPGKPIANMMVKCYGYNAVKHGMDFAQDLKMGQYMKIPPRVLFFGQIYASILATMTQTGVLRWMMGNISGLCDTDNAQRFTCAGAKVMYNASLIWGTIGPQRMFQSGQVYHSLMYFFLIGPVVTVIVYLIYRRYPQSWVKYVNVPIFFNAAGNIPPANTTQYSLWFIFGFLFNYLIRKRALAWWKKYNYLFQAAMDTGTAIATIVIFFALGYTNTTFNWWGNTVGSNTDDQNSVPWLTVPAGGHFGKGPGEF
;
A
#
# COMPACT_ATOMS: atom_id res chain seq x y z
N MET A 1 47.87 -49.41 11.14
CA MET A 1 47.51 -49.07 9.75
C MET A 1 46.47 -50.05 9.19
N ASP A 2 46.20 -51.16 9.85
CA ASP A 2 45.32 -52.24 9.32
C ASP A 2 43.83 -52.11 9.72
N SER A 3 43.48 -51.18 10.59
CA SER A 3 42.08 -50.98 11.02
C SER A 3 41.30 -49.98 10.16
N VAL A 4 41.98 -49.20 9.34
CA VAL A 4 41.32 -48.19 8.47
C VAL A 4 40.93 -48.78 7.13
N HIS A 5 41.69 -49.81 6.65
CA HIS A 5 41.36 -50.50 5.40
C HIS A 5 40.16 -51.47 5.52
N HIS A 6 39.84 -51.94 6.73
CA HIS A 6 38.66 -52.81 6.93
C HIS A 6 37.34 -52.05 6.90
N GLN A 7 37.32 -50.81 7.38
CA GLN A 7 36.11 -49.95 7.38
C GLN A 7 35.78 -49.37 5.98
N GLU A 8 36.80 -49.13 5.12
CA GLU A 8 36.55 -48.68 3.75
C GLU A 8 36.00 -49.79 2.83
N ASN A 9 36.37 -51.05 3.07
CA ASN A 9 35.81 -52.17 2.31
C ASN A 9 34.38 -52.54 2.71
N GLU A 10 34.03 -52.48 4.03
CA GLU A 10 32.66 -52.70 4.47
C GLU A 10 31.70 -51.57 3.99
N ALA A 11 32.20 -50.34 3.82
CA ALA A 11 31.41 -49.23 3.26
C ALA A 11 31.18 -49.35 1.74
N LYS A 12 32.12 -49.95 1.01
CA LYS A 12 31.94 -50.21 -0.42
C LYS A 12 30.98 -51.37 -0.70
N ASP A 13 31.09 -52.46 0.07
CA ASP A 13 30.15 -53.56 -0.03
C ASP A 13 28.71 -53.21 0.39
N ALA A 14 28.55 -52.28 1.31
CA ALA A 14 27.21 -51.74 1.70
C ALA A 14 26.60 -50.80 0.66
N ILE A 15 27.42 -50.18 -0.18
CA ILE A 15 26.95 -49.32 -1.31
C ILE A 15 26.59 -50.20 -2.52
N GLU A 16 27.37 -51.23 -2.83
CA GLU A 16 27.04 -52.18 -3.89
C GLU A 16 25.80 -53.03 -3.58
N THR A 17 25.56 -53.41 -2.33
CA THR A 17 24.36 -54.17 -1.93
C THR A 17 23.09 -53.32 -1.92
N LYS A 18 23.19 -51.97 -1.82
CA LYS A 18 22.05 -51.06 -1.97
C LYS A 18 21.70 -50.71 -3.41
N GLN A 19 22.64 -50.88 -4.36
CA GLN A 19 22.36 -50.70 -5.79
C GLN A 19 21.78 -51.98 -6.47
N ALA A 20 21.90 -53.13 -5.86
CA ALA A 20 21.36 -54.41 -6.37
C ALA A 20 19.89 -54.70 -5.96
N GLY A 21 19.20 -53.74 -5.32
CA GLY A 21 17.83 -53.91 -4.81
C GLY A 21 16.74 -53.11 -5.56
N VAL A 22 17.07 -52.46 -6.64
CA VAL A 22 16.08 -51.90 -7.58
C VAL A 22 15.72 -53.06 -8.54
N THR A 23 14.50 -53.57 -8.41
CA THR A 23 13.98 -54.59 -9.29
C THR A 23 13.88 -54.04 -10.71
N ASP A 24 14.18 -54.87 -11.73
CA ASP A 24 14.07 -54.48 -13.16
C ASP A 24 12.71 -53.86 -13.51
N VAL A 25 11.68 -54.16 -12.75
CA VAL A 25 10.33 -53.59 -12.85
C VAL A 25 10.27 -52.09 -12.50
N ASP A 26 11.06 -51.65 -11.50
CA ASP A 26 11.10 -50.23 -11.11
C ASP A 26 11.92 -49.39 -12.07
N ALA A 27 12.93 -49.99 -12.72
CA ALA A 27 13.71 -49.35 -13.77
C ALA A 27 12.89 -49.21 -15.07
N GLU A 28 12.15 -50.25 -15.48
CA GLU A 28 11.20 -50.18 -16.60
C GLU A 28 10.09 -49.16 -16.39
N LEU A 29 9.51 -49.09 -15.18
CA LEU A 29 8.48 -48.09 -14.85
C LEU A 29 9.00 -46.62 -14.82
N LEU A 30 10.28 -46.43 -14.49
CA LEU A 30 10.91 -45.10 -14.54
C LEU A 30 11.25 -44.72 -16.00
N GLU A 31 11.74 -45.65 -16.84
CA GLU A 31 11.94 -45.41 -18.26
C GLU A 31 10.62 -45.20 -19.00
N GLU A 32 9.58 -45.98 -18.72
CA GLU A 32 8.25 -45.82 -19.32
C GLU A 32 7.61 -44.48 -18.95
N ASN A 33 7.77 -43.99 -17.70
CA ASN A 33 7.34 -42.66 -17.28
C ASN A 33 8.16 -41.55 -17.94
N ASP A 34 9.43 -41.71 -18.15
CA ASP A 34 10.24 -40.71 -18.84
C ASP A 34 10.01 -40.72 -20.35
N ASP A 35 9.72 -41.89 -20.95
CA ASP A 35 9.34 -41.97 -22.35
C ASP A 35 7.91 -41.45 -22.61
N LEU A 36 6.95 -41.64 -21.68
CA LEU A 36 5.64 -41.00 -21.70
C LEU A 36 5.74 -39.48 -21.54
N LYS A 37 6.62 -38.99 -20.70
CA LYS A 37 6.92 -37.57 -20.60
C LYS A 37 7.53 -37.03 -21.87
N ARG A 38 8.51 -37.74 -22.45
CA ARG A 38 9.15 -37.37 -23.74
C ARG A 38 8.16 -37.41 -24.91
N GLN A 39 7.25 -38.39 -24.97
CA GLN A 39 6.23 -38.47 -26.01
C GLN A 39 5.19 -37.35 -25.88
N ASN A 40 4.78 -36.98 -24.68
CA ASN A 40 3.89 -35.81 -24.45
C ASN A 40 4.58 -34.50 -24.82
N ILE A 41 5.87 -34.37 -24.51
CA ILE A 41 6.69 -33.21 -24.88
C ILE A 41 6.85 -33.13 -26.42
N VAL A 42 7.10 -34.26 -27.09
CA VAL A 42 7.22 -34.33 -28.56
C VAL A 42 5.88 -34.12 -29.26
N ALA A 43 4.75 -34.53 -28.64
CA ALA A 43 3.42 -34.29 -29.16
C ALA A 43 3.02 -32.82 -29.03
N GLU A 44 3.35 -32.15 -27.92
CA GLU A 44 3.19 -30.70 -27.75
C GLU A 44 4.12 -29.89 -28.68
N GLN A 45 5.34 -30.36 -28.94
CA GLN A 45 6.26 -29.70 -29.87
C GLN A 45 5.88 -29.85 -31.36
N LYS A 46 5.06 -30.84 -31.74
CA LYS A 46 4.68 -31.10 -33.14
C LYS A 46 3.65 -30.16 -33.71
N GLU A 47 2.95 -29.43 -32.84
CA GLU A 47 1.97 -28.41 -33.26
C GLU A 47 2.52 -26.96 -33.22
N LEU A 48 3.79 -26.78 -32.84
CA LEU A 48 4.44 -25.48 -32.72
C LEU A 48 5.11 -25.08 -34.06
N THR A 49 4.80 -23.89 -34.54
CA THR A 49 5.49 -23.28 -35.68
C THR A 49 6.99 -23.03 -35.35
N PRO A 50 7.90 -22.89 -36.34
CA PRO A 50 9.33 -22.55 -36.10
C PRO A 50 9.51 -21.27 -35.25
N LEU A 51 8.54 -20.35 -35.28
CA LEU A 51 8.52 -19.17 -34.43
C LEU A 51 8.15 -19.54 -32.97
N GLU A 52 7.39 -20.57 -32.78
CA GLU A 52 6.97 -21.08 -31.45
C GLU A 52 8.05 -21.95 -30.80
N ALA A 53 8.94 -22.57 -31.60
CA ALA A 53 10.16 -23.22 -31.10
C ALA A 53 11.18 -22.20 -30.54
N PHE A 54 11.03 -20.92 -30.89
CA PHE A 54 11.74 -19.80 -30.27
C PHE A 54 11.06 -19.32 -29.00
N LYS A 55 9.90 -19.87 -28.62
CA LYS A 55 9.37 -19.72 -27.27
C LYS A 55 10.43 -20.26 -26.32
N TRP A 56 10.90 -19.41 -25.46
CA TRP A 56 11.85 -19.75 -24.40
C TRP A 56 11.20 -20.74 -23.43
N ASN A 57 10.91 -21.94 -23.90
CA ASN A 57 10.38 -23.02 -23.09
C ASN A 57 11.56 -23.64 -22.34
N VAL A 58 11.82 -23.15 -21.15
CA VAL A 58 12.77 -23.76 -20.25
C VAL A 58 11.97 -24.73 -19.39
N GLU A 59 11.73 -25.90 -19.96
CA GLU A 59 11.04 -26.98 -19.25
C GLU A 59 11.74 -27.30 -17.94
N GLY A 60 10.96 -27.38 -16.86
CA GLY A 60 11.44 -27.70 -15.53
C GLY A 60 11.95 -26.52 -14.71
N ASP A 61 12.15 -25.33 -15.29
CA ASP A 61 12.60 -24.15 -14.55
C ASP A 61 11.41 -23.29 -14.14
N GLN A 62 11.13 -23.22 -12.85
CA GLN A 62 10.06 -22.43 -12.23
C GLN A 62 10.66 -21.48 -11.21
N SER A 63 9.92 -20.42 -10.87
CA SER A 63 10.30 -19.58 -9.76
C SER A 63 10.42 -20.41 -8.47
N PRO A 64 11.46 -20.21 -7.66
CA PRO A 64 11.63 -20.90 -6.38
C PRO A 64 10.54 -20.55 -5.35
N PHE A 65 9.75 -19.51 -5.61
CA PHE A 65 8.67 -19.05 -4.75
C PHE A 65 7.34 -19.62 -5.23
N PRO A 66 6.67 -20.47 -4.41
CA PRO A 66 5.43 -21.15 -4.80
C PRO A 66 4.29 -20.18 -5.13
N GLU A 67 4.28 -18.98 -4.55
CA GLU A 67 3.32 -17.92 -4.84
C GLU A 67 3.48 -17.42 -6.28
N VAL A 68 4.71 -17.17 -6.72
CA VAL A 68 5.01 -16.70 -8.07
C VAL A 68 4.76 -17.82 -9.08
N ALA A 69 5.23 -19.05 -8.81
CA ALA A 69 5.02 -20.21 -9.67
C ALA A 69 3.52 -20.53 -9.90
N ALA A 70 2.67 -20.24 -8.92
CA ALA A 70 1.21 -20.44 -9.02
C ALA A 70 0.51 -19.38 -9.89
N CYS A 71 1.07 -18.17 -9.93
CA CYS A 71 0.40 -16.99 -10.52
C CYS A 71 0.98 -16.62 -11.89
N VAL A 72 2.28 -16.75 -12.09
CA VAL A 72 3.00 -16.22 -13.25
C VAL A 72 3.43 -17.36 -14.17
N PRO A 73 3.12 -17.31 -15.49
CA PRO A 73 3.58 -18.32 -16.45
C PRO A 73 5.10 -18.19 -16.66
N ASN A 74 5.77 -19.33 -16.77
CA ASN A 74 7.20 -19.42 -17.06
C ASN A 74 7.53 -19.33 -18.56
N THR A 75 6.57 -18.94 -19.38
CA THR A 75 6.70 -18.78 -20.84
C THR A 75 6.45 -17.35 -21.27
N ASP A 76 6.97 -16.98 -22.42
CA ASP A 76 6.70 -15.68 -23.07
C ASP A 76 6.54 -15.87 -24.58
N ASP A 77 5.73 -15.00 -25.18
CA ASP A 77 5.62 -14.84 -26.62
C ASP A 77 6.01 -13.38 -27.00
N PRO A 78 7.24 -13.16 -27.47
CA PRO A 78 7.70 -11.84 -27.87
C PRO A 78 6.96 -11.24 -29.08
N THR A 79 6.22 -12.05 -29.84
CA THR A 79 5.49 -11.60 -31.04
C THR A 79 4.16 -10.94 -30.71
N LEU A 80 3.64 -11.12 -29.50
CA LEU A 80 2.39 -10.49 -29.08
C LEU A 80 2.51 -8.96 -29.08
N PRO A 81 1.59 -8.24 -29.76
CA PRO A 81 1.62 -6.80 -29.81
C PRO A 81 1.38 -6.18 -28.42
N CYS A 82 2.17 -5.18 -28.08
CA CYS A 82 2.04 -4.41 -26.84
C CYS A 82 1.88 -2.90 -27.14
N ASN A 83 2.73 -2.38 -28.02
CA ASN A 83 2.76 -0.95 -28.40
C ASN A 83 1.85 -0.70 -29.60
N THR A 84 0.54 -0.59 -29.37
CA THR A 84 -0.46 -0.44 -30.44
C THR A 84 -1.24 0.87 -30.28
N PHE A 85 -1.81 1.37 -31.39
CA PHE A 85 -2.68 2.54 -31.35
C PHE A 85 -3.85 2.35 -30.38
N ARG A 86 -4.49 1.16 -30.41
CA ARG A 86 -5.56 0.79 -29.48
C ARG A 86 -5.14 0.92 -28.01
N ALA A 87 -3.94 0.42 -27.67
CA ALA A 87 -3.44 0.49 -26.31
C ALA A 87 -3.29 1.95 -25.84
N TRP A 88 -2.75 2.83 -26.66
CA TRP A 88 -2.58 4.25 -26.30
C TRP A 88 -3.90 5.00 -26.19
N VAL A 89 -4.85 4.75 -27.09
CA VAL A 89 -6.18 5.40 -27.02
C VAL A 89 -6.92 4.96 -25.76
N LEU A 90 -6.97 3.65 -25.47
CA LEU A 90 -7.61 3.14 -24.26
C LEU A 90 -6.89 3.66 -23.00
N THR A 91 -5.55 3.66 -22.98
CA THR A 91 -4.77 4.26 -21.89
C THR A 91 -5.18 5.71 -21.66
N THR A 92 -5.24 6.53 -22.71
CA THR A 92 -5.61 7.95 -22.60
C THR A 92 -6.98 8.12 -21.95
N ILE A 93 -7.98 7.44 -22.50
CA ILE A 93 -9.38 7.54 -22.03
C ILE A 93 -9.46 7.10 -20.56
N PHE A 94 -8.96 5.91 -20.23
CA PHE A 94 -9.09 5.36 -18.88
C PHE A 94 -8.26 6.15 -17.87
N VAL A 95 -7.05 6.60 -18.20
CA VAL A 95 -6.23 7.44 -17.33
C VAL A 95 -6.97 8.74 -16.99
N MET A 96 -7.56 9.42 -17.98
CA MET A 96 -8.31 10.66 -17.76
C MET A 96 -9.56 10.43 -16.90
N VAL A 97 -10.34 9.40 -17.22
CA VAL A 97 -11.57 9.08 -16.48
C VAL A 97 -11.25 8.72 -15.01
N PHE A 98 -10.29 7.83 -14.77
CA PHE A 98 -9.95 7.41 -13.41
C PHE A 98 -9.31 8.55 -12.61
N ALA A 99 -8.42 9.34 -13.23
CA ALA A 99 -7.85 10.53 -12.59
C ALA A 99 -8.93 11.54 -12.20
N ALA A 100 -9.90 11.81 -13.09
CA ALA A 100 -10.97 12.77 -12.84
C ALA A 100 -11.93 12.29 -11.75
N VAL A 101 -12.41 11.06 -11.85
CA VAL A 101 -13.39 10.49 -10.90
C VAL A 101 -12.78 10.40 -9.49
N ASN A 102 -11.57 9.83 -9.38
CA ASN A 102 -10.94 9.67 -8.09
C ASN A 102 -10.56 11.01 -7.46
N GLN A 103 -10.08 11.99 -8.25
CA GLN A 103 -9.80 13.34 -7.74
C GLN A 103 -11.07 14.04 -7.29
N PHE A 104 -12.16 13.93 -8.03
CA PHE A 104 -13.44 14.55 -7.66
C PHE A 104 -13.96 13.99 -6.33
N PHE A 105 -14.01 12.68 -6.18
CA PHE A 105 -14.53 12.05 -4.96
C PHE A 105 -13.55 12.04 -3.78
N SER A 106 -12.28 12.43 -3.97
CA SER A 106 -11.29 12.47 -2.89
C SER A 106 -11.59 13.49 -1.81
N LEU A 107 -12.28 14.58 -2.17
CA LEU A 107 -12.64 15.64 -1.22
C LEU A 107 -13.97 15.40 -0.51
N ARG A 108 -14.69 14.34 -0.87
CA ARG A 108 -15.96 13.95 -0.24
C ARG A 108 -15.73 13.05 0.97
N TYR A 109 -16.61 13.08 1.94
CA TYR A 109 -16.59 12.14 3.07
C TYR A 109 -17.88 11.30 3.10
N PRO A 110 -17.76 9.96 3.19
CA PRO A 110 -16.53 9.17 2.98
C PRO A 110 -15.99 9.33 1.54
N SER A 111 -14.66 9.27 1.39
CA SER A 111 -14.04 9.35 0.07
C SER A 111 -14.30 8.07 -0.72
N LEU A 112 -14.63 8.23 -2.01
CA LEU A 112 -14.77 7.11 -2.93
C LEU A 112 -13.53 7.02 -3.81
N THR A 113 -12.91 5.85 -3.86
CA THR A 113 -11.76 5.59 -4.75
C THR A 113 -12.05 4.38 -5.62
N VAL A 114 -12.09 4.61 -6.93
CA VAL A 114 -12.24 3.53 -7.92
C VAL A 114 -10.88 2.88 -8.15
N GLN A 115 -10.76 1.62 -7.72
CA GLN A 115 -9.51 0.85 -7.84
C GLN A 115 -9.19 0.51 -9.30
N TYR A 116 -7.91 0.45 -9.65
CA TYR A 116 -7.44 0.10 -11.00
C TYR A 116 -7.92 -1.29 -11.49
N VAL A 117 -8.26 -2.20 -10.57
CA VAL A 117 -8.83 -3.51 -10.90
C VAL A 117 -10.16 -3.36 -11.67
N VAL A 118 -10.95 -2.33 -11.39
CA VAL A 118 -12.17 -2.01 -12.16
C VAL A 118 -11.80 -1.66 -13.61
N ALA A 119 -10.74 -0.88 -13.82
CA ALA A 119 -10.25 -0.61 -15.17
C ALA A 119 -9.78 -1.89 -15.87
N GLN A 120 -9.04 -2.75 -15.16
CA GLN A 120 -8.58 -4.05 -15.68
C GLN A 120 -9.76 -4.89 -16.22
N LEU A 121 -10.91 -4.84 -15.56
CA LEU A 121 -12.12 -5.54 -16.03
C LEU A 121 -12.81 -4.85 -17.19
N LEU A 122 -12.91 -3.52 -17.16
CA LEU A 122 -13.62 -2.76 -18.20
C LEU A 122 -12.84 -2.69 -19.51
N VAL A 123 -11.52 -2.63 -19.44
CA VAL A 123 -10.65 -2.61 -20.62
C VAL A 123 -10.76 -3.89 -21.43
N TYR A 124 -10.96 -5.05 -20.78
CA TYR A 124 -11.03 -6.33 -21.47
C TYR A 124 -12.19 -6.43 -22.50
N PRO A 125 -13.47 -6.24 -22.15
CA PRO A 125 -14.56 -6.31 -23.13
C PRO A 125 -14.46 -5.21 -24.19
N ILE A 126 -13.96 -4.01 -23.84
CA ILE A 126 -13.78 -2.91 -24.79
C ILE A 126 -12.66 -3.25 -25.77
N GLY A 127 -11.51 -3.76 -25.31
CA GLY A 127 -10.41 -4.21 -26.15
C GLY A 127 -10.81 -5.35 -27.10
N ARG A 128 -11.59 -6.33 -26.59
CA ARG A 128 -12.19 -7.40 -27.40
C ARG A 128 -13.23 -6.87 -28.39
N GLY A 129 -14.03 -5.87 -28.00
CA GLY A 129 -14.94 -5.20 -28.90
C GLY A 129 -14.24 -4.47 -30.04
N TRP A 130 -13.08 -3.87 -29.76
CA TRP A 130 -12.26 -3.17 -30.74
C TRP A 130 -11.72 -4.09 -31.86
N GLU A 131 -11.57 -5.37 -31.61
CA GLU A 131 -11.17 -6.36 -32.63
C GLU A 131 -12.15 -6.45 -33.81
N ARG A 132 -13.40 -6.03 -33.60
CA ARG A 132 -14.45 -6.03 -34.64
C ARG A 132 -14.33 -4.84 -35.61
N LEU A 133 -13.48 -3.85 -35.30
CA LEU A 133 -13.24 -2.72 -36.18
C LEU A 133 -12.42 -3.14 -37.42
N PRO A 134 -12.59 -2.45 -38.55
CA PRO A 134 -11.84 -2.76 -39.76
C PRO A 134 -10.35 -2.52 -39.57
N ARG A 135 -9.53 -3.33 -40.26
CA ARG A 135 -8.06 -3.22 -40.26
C ARG A 135 -7.60 -2.13 -41.21
N TRP A 136 -7.78 -0.87 -40.81
CA TRP A 136 -7.32 0.25 -41.59
C TRP A 136 -5.93 0.70 -41.14
N ARG A 137 -5.04 0.91 -42.10
CA ARG A 137 -3.77 1.62 -41.89
C ARG A 137 -3.98 3.08 -42.16
N ILE A 138 -3.77 3.90 -41.14
CA ILE A 138 -3.87 5.35 -41.21
C ILE A 138 -2.45 5.88 -41.37
N PRO A 139 -2.05 6.38 -42.58
CA PRO A 139 -0.74 6.98 -42.75
C PRO A 139 -0.71 8.37 -42.12
N LEU A 140 0.25 8.61 -41.24
CA LEU A 140 0.51 9.92 -40.64
C LEU A 140 1.95 10.35 -40.95
N GLY A 141 2.18 10.85 -42.18
CA GLY A 141 3.51 11.21 -42.64
C GLY A 141 4.46 10.04 -42.74
N ARG A 142 5.52 10.03 -41.92
CA ARG A 142 6.49 8.92 -41.83
C ARG A 142 6.06 7.76 -40.92
N LEU A 143 4.98 7.95 -40.18
CA LEU A 143 4.41 6.94 -39.28
C LEU A 143 3.14 6.39 -39.89
N SER A 144 2.85 5.12 -39.66
CA SER A 144 1.58 4.50 -40.00
C SER A 144 1.01 3.80 -38.77
N PHE A 145 -0.28 4.00 -38.50
CA PHE A 145 -0.96 3.40 -37.38
C PHE A 145 -1.96 2.36 -37.89
N ASP A 146 -1.90 1.16 -37.37
CA ASP A 146 -2.95 0.16 -37.60
C ASP A 146 -4.09 0.41 -36.60
N LEU A 147 -5.27 0.79 -37.09
CA LEU A 147 -6.46 1.03 -36.25
C LEU A 147 -6.84 -0.23 -35.48
N ASN A 148 -6.74 -1.41 -36.12
CA ASN A 148 -7.00 -2.69 -35.52
C ASN A 148 -5.79 -3.61 -35.73
N PRO A 149 -4.90 -3.74 -34.73
CA PRO A 149 -3.70 -4.57 -34.84
C PRO A 149 -3.97 -6.08 -34.77
N GLY A 150 -5.24 -6.49 -34.63
CA GLY A 150 -5.66 -7.88 -34.51
C GLY A 150 -6.20 -8.23 -33.11
N PRO A 151 -6.05 -9.48 -32.66
CA PRO A 151 -6.55 -9.91 -31.35
C PRO A 151 -6.01 -9.07 -30.19
N PHE A 152 -6.86 -8.82 -29.20
CA PHE A 152 -6.46 -8.05 -28.01
C PHE A 152 -5.52 -8.87 -27.13
N SER A 153 -4.25 -8.46 -27.07
CA SER A 153 -3.23 -9.20 -26.38
C SER A 153 -3.26 -8.97 -24.86
N ILE A 154 -2.79 -9.97 -24.10
CA ILE A 154 -2.62 -9.85 -22.66
C ILE A 154 -1.57 -8.77 -22.32
N LYS A 155 -0.58 -8.50 -23.19
CA LYS A 155 0.45 -7.48 -23.00
C LYS A 155 -0.11 -6.07 -23.19
N GLU A 156 -0.99 -5.85 -24.18
CA GLU A 156 -1.71 -4.57 -24.33
C GLU A 156 -2.57 -4.30 -23.10
N HIS A 157 -3.33 -5.31 -22.68
CA HIS A 157 -4.19 -5.21 -21.50
C HIS A 157 -3.40 -4.87 -20.24
N ALA A 158 -2.27 -5.53 -20.01
CA ALA A 158 -1.41 -5.26 -18.87
C ALA A 158 -0.78 -3.86 -18.93
N LEU A 159 -0.32 -3.40 -20.11
CA LEU A 159 0.21 -2.05 -20.28
C LEU A 159 -0.84 -0.99 -19.93
N ILE A 160 -2.06 -1.11 -20.46
CA ILE A 160 -3.16 -0.18 -20.17
C ILE A 160 -3.44 -0.15 -18.66
N THR A 161 -3.55 -1.31 -18.04
CA THR A 161 -3.87 -1.42 -16.62
C THR A 161 -2.79 -0.80 -15.73
N ILE A 162 -1.50 -1.01 -16.04
CA ILE A 162 -0.38 -0.39 -15.30
C ILE A 162 -0.45 1.14 -15.44
N CYS A 163 -0.69 1.65 -16.63
CA CYS A 163 -0.84 3.09 -16.86
C CYS A 163 -2.03 3.67 -16.08
N VAL A 164 -3.15 2.94 -16.03
CA VAL A 164 -4.34 3.37 -15.27
C VAL A 164 -4.10 3.27 -13.76
N ASN A 165 -3.31 2.32 -13.26
CA ASN A 165 -2.96 2.23 -11.85
C ASN A 165 -2.33 3.52 -11.33
N ILE A 166 -1.44 4.14 -12.12
CA ILE A 166 -0.83 5.44 -11.79
C ILE A 166 -1.89 6.53 -11.61
N SER A 167 -2.92 6.54 -12.46
CA SER A 167 -4.00 7.55 -12.42
C SER A 167 -5.06 7.26 -11.36
N ALA A 168 -5.26 6.00 -11.01
CA ALA A 168 -6.18 5.59 -9.96
C ALA A 168 -5.69 6.02 -8.56
N SER A 169 -4.37 6.09 -8.37
CA SER A 169 -3.77 6.68 -7.17
C SER A 169 -3.80 8.20 -7.25
N ILE A 170 -4.53 8.83 -6.31
CA ILE A 170 -4.52 10.29 -6.20
C ILE A 170 -3.15 10.73 -5.70
N ALA A 171 -2.62 11.80 -6.28
CA ALA A 171 -1.40 12.41 -5.79
C ALA A 171 -1.56 12.81 -4.32
N TYR A 172 -0.72 12.29 -3.43
CA TYR A 172 -0.78 12.63 -1.99
C TYR A 172 -0.70 14.14 -1.74
N ALA A 173 0.09 14.84 -2.58
CA ALA A 173 0.21 16.28 -2.53
C ALA A 173 -1.09 17.03 -2.87
N SER A 174 -2.14 16.38 -3.42
CA SER A 174 -3.43 17.03 -3.69
C SER A 174 -4.12 17.52 -2.41
N SER A 175 -4.09 16.71 -1.33
CA SER A 175 -4.61 17.11 -0.02
C SER A 175 -3.83 18.28 0.59
N SER A 176 -2.49 18.29 0.39
CA SER A 176 -1.63 19.40 0.79
C SER A 176 -1.95 20.67 -0.02
N LEU A 177 -2.18 20.52 -1.33
CA LEU A 177 -2.54 21.64 -2.19
C LEU A 177 -3.87 22.28 -1.77
N VAL A 178 -4.89 21.47 -1.47
CA VAL A 178 -6.17 21.98 -0.93
C VAL A 178 -5.95 22.70 0.39
N ALA A 179 -5.15 22.16 1.30
CA ALA A 179 -4.82 22.79 2.57
C ALA A 179 -4.06 24.12 2.40
N ILE A 180 -3.25 24.27 1.34
CA ILE A 180 -2.55 25.54 1.04
C ILE A 180 -3.51 26.58 0.47
N VAL A 181 -4.39 26.16 -0.47
CA VAL A 181 -5.19 27.10 -1.30
C VAL A 181 -6.50 27.53 -0.64
N MET A 182 -7.17 26.61 0.07
CA MET A 182 -8.53 26.89 0.60
C MET A 182 -8.51 27.96 1.70
N PRO A 183 -9.44 28.96 1.67
CA PRO A 183 -9.50 30.04 2.65
C PRO A 183 -9.73 29.59 4.08
N GLN A 184 -10.41 28.45 4.30
CA GLN A 184 -10.64 27.86 5.61
C GLN A 184 -9.35 27.30 6.26
N TYR A 185 -8.29 27.16 5.46
CA TYR A 185 -6.97 26.67 5.87
C TYR A 185 -5.93 27.79 5.72
N TRP A 186 -4.91 27.61 4.90
CA TRP A 186 -3.85 28.60 4.74
C TRP A 186 -4.20 29.76 3.78
N GLY A 187 -5.16 29.58 2.87
CA GLY A 187 -5.65 30.62 1.97
C GLY A 187 -4.63 31.19 0.99
N LYS A 188 -3.54 30.46 0.71
CA LYS A 188 -2.46 30.92 -0.17
C LYS A 188 -2.55 30.26 -1.54
N ASP A 189 -3.13 30.96 -2.53
CA ASP A 189 -3.23 30.47 -3.89
C ASP A 189 -2.03 30.91 -4.73
N TYR A 190 -1.16 29.98 -5.04
CA TYR A 190 0.01 30.17 -5.91
C TYR A 190 -0.30 29.96 -7.41
N GLY A 191 -1.54 29.66 -7.80
CA GLY A 191 -1.99 29.48 -9.16
C GLY A 191 -1.85 28.06 -9.72
N ALA A 192 -2.34 27.86 -10.95
CA ALA A 192 -2.40 26.56 -11.59
C ALA A 192 -1.02 25.96 -11.92
N GLY A 193 -0.05 26.81 -12.26
CA GLY A 193 1.34 26.36 -12.54
C GLY A 193 2.00 25.73 -11.33
N PHE A 194 1.86 26.33 -10.14
CA PHE A 194 2.31 25.73 -8.89
C PHE A 194 1.61 24.40 -8.63
N SER A 195 0.28 24.38 -8.75
CA SER A 195 -0.51 23.19 -8.52
C SER A 195 -0.06 22.01 -9.37
N PHE A 196 0.12 22.24 -10.68
CA PHE A 196 0.56 21.21 -11.61
C PHE A 196 1.99 20.73 -11.32
N LEU A 197 2.95 21.65 -11.16
CA LEU A 197 4.35 21.29 -10.90
C LEU A 197 4.50 20.59 -9.55
N TYR A 198 3.81 21.04 -8.51
CA TYR A 198 3.87 20.43 -7.19
C TYR A 198 3.36 18.98 -7.22
N LEU A 199 2.20 18.73 -7.85
CA LEU A 199 1.67 17.38 -7.98
C LEU A 199 2.58 16.49 -8.86
N LEU A 200 3.04 16.98 -10.01
CA LEU A 200 3.86 16.20 -10.94
C LEU A 200 5.22 15.83 -10.34
N THR A 201 5.94 16.81 -9.81
CA THR A 201 7.31 16.59 -9.33
C THR A 201 7.35 15.73 -8.08
N SER A 202 6.36 15.87 -7.17
CA SER A 202 6.28 15.03 -5.96
C SER A 202 6.03 13.55 -6.27
N GLN A 203 5.40 13.22 -7.39
CA GLN A 203 5.19 11.82 -7.83
C GLN A 203 6.39 11.30 -8.63
N MET A 204 6.77 11.99 -9.69
CA MET A 204 7.73 11.46 -10.66
C MET A 204 9.18 11.44 -10.18
N MET A 205 9.52 12.24 -9.14
CA MET A 205 10.82 12.15 -8.49
C MET A 205 11.06 10.73 -7.92
N GLY A 206 10.02 10.13 -7.32
CA GLY A 206 10.06 8.74 -6.83
C GLY A 206 10.27 7.72 -7.94
N PHE A 207 9.68 7.93 -9.12
CA PHE A 207 9.83 7.02 -10.27
C PHE A 207 11.28 6.95 -10.74
N GLY A 208 11.94 8.11 -10.86
CA GLY A 208 13.36 8.17 -11.21
C GLY A 208 14.22 7.41 -10.20
N LEU A 209 13.98 7.64 -8.91
CA LEU A 209 14.72 7.00 -7.83
C LEU A 209 14.55 5.48 -7.80
N ALA A 210 13.30 4.98 -7.87
CA ALA A 210 13.02 3.55 -7.87
C ALA A 210 13.55 2.85 -9.14
N GLY A 211 13.45 3.52 -10.29
CA GLY A 211 13.99 3.00 -11.54
C GLY A 211 15.51 2.82 -11.51
N MET A 212 16.26 3.74 -10.91
CA MET A 212 17.71 3.58 -10.66
C MET A 212 17.99 2.39 -9.74
N CYS A 213 17.12 2.16 -8.76
CA CYS A 213 17.25 1.08 -7.79
C CYS A 213 16.64 -0.26 -8.24
N ARG A 214 16.10 -0.38 -9.48
CA ARG A 214 15.38 -1.59 -9.94
C ARG A 214 16.19 -2.88 -9.85
N ARG A 215 17.53 -2.79 -9.90
CA ARG A 215 18.42 -3.97 -9.76
C ARG A 215 18.32 -4.61 -8.38
N TRP A 216 17.98 -3.83 -7.36
CA TRP A 216 17.79 -4.30 -5.99
C TRP A 216 16.32 -4.54 -5.67
N LEU A 217 15.39 -3.83 -6.32
CA LEU A 217 13.97 -3.79 -5.97
C LEU A 217 13.07 -4.64 -6.88
N VAL A 218 13.46 -4.84 -8.15
CA VAL A 218 12.60 -5.49 -9.15
C VAL A 218 13.17 -6.85 -9.60
N TYR A 219 14.49 -6.91 -9.88
CA TYR A 219 15.08 -8.10 -10.48
C TYR A 219 15.21 -9.31 -9.55
N PRO A 220 15.46 -9.17 -8.23
CA PRO A 220 15.58 -10.33 -7.36
C PRO A 220 14.28 -11.15 -7.31
N ALA A 221 14.42 -12.49 -7.38
CA ALA A 221 13.28 -13.41 -7.26
C ALA A 221 12.61 -13.34 -5.89
N ALA A 222 13.39 -13.09 -4.83
CA ALA A 222 12.89 -12.97 -3.47
C ALA A 222 11.91 -11.79 -3.25
N LEU A 223 11.97 -10.76 -4.11
CA LEU A 223 11.06 -9.62 -4.07
C LEU A 223 9.84 -9.94 -4.94
N ILE A 224 8.88 -10.62 -4.35
CA ILE A 224 7.72 -11.18 -5.06
C ILE A 224 6.63 -10.15 -5.37
N TRP A 225 6.58 -9.03 -4.63
CA TRP A 225 5.54 -7.99 -4.77
C TRP A 225 4.13 -8.60 -4.83
N PRO A 226 3.59 -9.09 -3.72
CA PRO A 226 2.39 -9.93 -3.70
C PRO A 226 1.16 -9.32 -4.36
N GLN A 227 1.02 -8.00 -4.33
CA GLN A 227 -0.08 -7.29 -4.98
C GLN A 227 -0.04 -7.41 -6.51
N SER A 228 1.15 -7.42 -7.12
CA SER A 228 1.31 -7.64 -8.57
C SER A 228 0.85 -9.03 -9.01
N LEU A 229 0.92 -10.03 -8.11
CA LEU A 229 0.47 -11.39 -8.41
C LEU A 229 -1.05 -11.48 -8.59
N SER A 230 -1.82 -10.72 -7.80
CA SER A 230 -3.28 -10.67 -7.93
C SER A 230 -3.72 -10.21 -9.31
N SER A 231 -3.15 -9.10 -9.81
CA SER A 231 -3.44 -8.60 -11.16
C SER A 231 -3.00 -9.60 -12.24
N THR A 232 -1.83 -10.25 -12.06
CA THR A 232 -1.35 -11.26 -13.01
C THR A 232 -2.32 -12.45 -13.12
N VAL A 233 -2.84 -12.93 -11.98
CA VAL A 233 -3.84 -14.02 -11.99
C VAL A 233 -5.13 -13.59 -12.68
N LEU A 234 -5.56 -12.34 -12.50
CA LEU A 234 -6.76 -11.80 -13.14
C LEU A 234 -6.57 -11.68 -14.65
N PHE A 235 -5.42 -11.19 -15.14
CA PHE A 235 -5.11 -11.19 -16.60
C PHE A 235 -5.19 -12.59 -17.17
N ARG A 236 -4.63 -13.58 -16.50
CA ARG A 236 -4.69 -14.98 -16.93
C ARG A 236 -6.12 -15.52 -16.91
N ALA A 237 -6.92 -15.16 -15.92
CA ALA A 237 -8.32 -15.58 -15.84
C ALA A 237 -9.16 -15.06 -17.02
N LEU A 238 -8.83 -13.86 -17.53
CA LEU A 238 -9.55 -13.22 -18.63
C LEU A 238 -9.07 -13.69 -20.02
N HIS A 239 -7.76 -13.92 -20.21
CA HIS A 239 -7.17 -14.20 -21.52
C HIS A 239 -6.86 -15.68 -21.80
N GLU A 240 -6.63 -16.50 -20.74
CA GLU A 240 -6.32 -17.92 -20.94
C GLU A 240 -7.57 -18.76 -21.21
N PRO A 241 -7.46 -19.87 -21.95
CA PRO A 241 -8.56 -20.82 -22.11
C PRO A 241 -9.09 -21.32 -20.78
N GLN A 242 -10.38 -21.65 -20.74
CA GLN A 242 -11.03 -22.11 -19.51
C GLN A 242 -10.42 -23.43 -19.02
N ASN A 243 -9.58 -23.36 -18.00
CA ASN A 243 -9.02 -24.53 -17.34
C ASN A 243 -9.94 -25.00 -16.21
N THR A 244 -10.60 -26.15 -16.44
CA THR A 244 -11.50 -26.80 -15.48
C THR A 244 -10.84 -27.93 -14.70
N ALA A 245 -9.50 -28.08 -14.77
CA ALA A 245 -8.77 -29.07 -13.99
C ALA A 245 -9.14 -28.99 -12.50
N PRO A 246 -9.40 -30.16 -11.86
CA PRO A 246 -9.89 -30.17 -10.49
C PRO A 246 -8.83 -29.66 -9.51
N ALA A 247 -9.24 -28.80 -8.57
CA ALA A 247 -8.41 -28.27 -7.51
C ALA A 247 -9.09 -28.59 -6.17
N ASN A 248 -8.63 -29.62 -5.47
CA ASN A 248 -9.26 -30.14 -4.25
C ASN A 248 -10.78 -30.37 -4.40
N GLY A 249 -11.18 -31.01 -5.53
CA GLY A 249 -12.59 -31.31 -5.85
C GLY A 249 -13.35 -30.19 -6.60
N TRP A 250 -12.84 -28.96 -6.62
CA TRP A 250 -13.46 -27.84 -7.34
C TRP A 250 -13.07 -27.86 -8.82
N ARG A 251 -14.08 -27.84 -9.72
CA ARG A 251 -13.88 -27.89 -11.18
C ARG A 251 -14.20 -26.57 -11.90
N LEU A 252 -14.40 -25.49 -11.15
CA LEU A 252 -14.66 -24.17 -11.75
C LEU A 252 -13.44 -23.66 -12.53
N SER A 253 -13.67 -23.04 -13.67
CA SER A 253 -12.64 -22.24 -14.32
C SER A 253 -12.29 -21.01 -13.47
N ARG A 254 -11.09 -20.44 -13.65
CA ARG A 254 -10.73 -19.17 -12.99
C ARG A 254 -11.73 -18.06 -13.30
N TYR A 255 -12.16 -17.96 -14.55
CA TYR A 255 -13.14 -16.96 -14.99
C TYR A 255 -14.49 -17.12 -14.28
N SER A 256 -15.06 -18.34 -14.28
CA SER A 256 -16.35 -18.59 -13.62
C SER A 256 -16.28 -18.38 -12.12
N PHE A 257 -15.18 -18.81 -11.46
CA PHE A 257 -14.96 -18.58 -10.05
C PHE A 257 -14.90 -17.08 -9.74
N PHE A 258 -14.14 -16.32 -10.54
CA PHE A 258 -14.06 -14.86 -10.39
C PHE A 258 -15.44 -14.21 -10.51
N GLY A 259 -16.22 -14.56 -11.54
CA GLY A 259 -17.55 -14.02 -11.75
C GLY A 259 -18.50 -14.29 -10.58
N TYR A 260 -18.56 -15.54 -10.09
CA TYR A 260 -19.40 -15.88 -8.94
C TYR A 260 -18.95 -15.18 -7.65
N ALA A 261 -17.65 -15.12 -7.38
CA ALA A 261 -17.13 -14.45 -6.19
C ALA A 261 -17.35 -12.92 -6.24
N THR A 262 -17.22 -12.30 -7.43
CA THR A 262 -17.54 -10.88 -7.63
C THR A 262 -19.01 -10.58 -7.41
N LEU A 263 -19.91 -11.43 -7.96
CA LEU A 263 -21.34 -11.28 -7.77
C LEU A 263 -21.75 -11.46 -6.30
N PHE A 264 -21.13 -12.41 -5.60
CA PHE A 264 -21.32 -12.62 -4.17
C PHE A 264 -20.88 -11.38 -3.36
N ALA A 265 -19.69 -10.84 -3.63
CA ALA A 265 -19.20 -9.64 -2.97
C ALA A 265 -20.11 -8.44 -3.24
N PHE A 266 -20.53 -8.25 -4.51
CA PHE A 266 -21.46 -7.21 -4.89
C PHE A 266 -22.78 -7.29 -4.12
N ALA A 267 -23.38 -8.48 -4.02
CA ALA A 267 -24.65 -8.67 -3.34
C ALA A 267 -24.56 -8.49 -1.81
N ILE A 268 -23.50 -9.03 -1.20
CA ILE A 268 -23.31 -8.92 0.26
C ILE A 268 -23.00 -7.50 0.70
N TYR A 269 -22.26 -6.75 -0.09
CA TYR A 269 -21.80 -5.43 0.31
C TYR A 269 -22.93 -4.39 0.47
N TRP A 270 -24.09 -4.62 -0.11
CA TRP A 270 -25.28 -3.78 0.13
C TRP A 270 -25.71 -3.75 1.60
N PHE A 271 -25.44 -4.82 2.37
CA PHE A 271 -25.81 -4.87 3.77
C PHE A 271 -24.95 -3.91 4.61
N PRO A 272 -23.62 -4.04 4.70
CA PRO A 272 -22.82 -3.17 5.55
C PRO A 272 -22.70 -1.72 5.05
N ASP A 273 -22.92 -1.45 3.77
CA ASP A 273 -22.78 -0.09 3.22
C ASP A 273 -24.08 0.72 3.25
N TYR A 274 -25.26 0.05 3.12
CA TYR A 274 -26.52 0.76 3.03
C TYR A 274 -27.65 0.17 3.89
N ILE A 275 -27.95 -1.13 3.76
CA ILE A 275 -29.14 -1.73 4.38
C ILE A 275 -29.01 -1.83 5.88
N TRP A 276 -27.84 -2.25 6.39
CA TRP A 276 -27.55 -2.46 7.80
C TRP A 276 -26.12 -2.01 8.12
N THR A 277 -25.92 -0.72 8.20
CA THR A 277 -24.58 -0.10 8.30
C THR A 277 -23.79 -0.50 9.55
N THR A 278 -24.46 -0.84 10.66
CA THR A 278 -23.76 -1.33 11.85
C THR A 278 -23.15 -2.72 11.72
N LEU A 279 -23.42 -3.46 10.61
CA LEU A 279 -22.66 -4.67 10.27
C LEU A 279 -21.22 -4.40 9.82
N SER A 280 -20.91 -3.16 9.42
CA SER A 280 -19.53 -2.74 9.16
C SER A 280 -18.71 -2.71 10.45
N ALA A 281 -19.30 -2.29 11.57
CA ALA A 281 -18.69 -2.30 12.88
C ALA A 281 -19.69 -2.89 13.91
N PHE A 282 -19.74 -4.22 13.99
CA PHE A 282 -20.76 -4.94 14.75
C PHE A 282 -20.44 -5.02 16.24
N ALA A 283 -20.45 -3.84 16.90
CA ALA A 283 -20.15 -3.68 18.33
C ALA A 283 -21.37 -3.94 19.22
N PHE A 284 -22.10 -5.05 19.00
CA PHE A 284 -23.40 -5.32 19.65
C PHE A 284 -23.36 -5.28 21.19
N VAL A 285 -22.21 -5.52 21.80
CA VAL A 285 -22.04 -5.44 23.27
C VAL A 285 -22.25 -4.01 23.75
N THR A 286 -21.81 -3.01 22.99
CA THR A 286 -22.03 -1.60 23.34
C THR A 286 -23.49 -1.18 23.21
N TRP A 287 -24.28 -1.85 22.35
CA TRP A 287 -25.71 -1.57 22.20
C TRP A 287 -26.54 -2.05 23.38
N ILE A 288 -26.05 -3.11 24.09
CA ILE A 288 -26.70 -3.62 25.32
C ILE A 288 -26.49 -2.65 26.47
N ALA A 289 -25.34 -1.98 26.54
CA ALA A 289 -24.97 -1.04 27.59
C ALA A 289 -24.40 0.27 27.00
N PRO A 290 -25.23 1.11 26.34
CA PRO A 290 -24.76 2.21 25.50
C PRO A 290 -24.03 3.31 26.28
N HIS A 291 -24.36 3.52 27.57
CA HIS A 291 -23.75 4.54 28.42
C HIS A 291 -22.84 3.97 29.50
N ASN A 292 -22.41 2.70 29.35
CA ASN A 292 -21.42 2.14 30.26
C ASN A 292 -20.02 2.35 29.67
N GLN A 293 -19.27 3.31 30.19
CA GLN A 293 -17.93 3.66 29.71
C GLN A 293 -16.97 2.46 29.66
N LYS A 294 -16.98 1.56 30.66
CA LYS A 294 -16.11 0.36 30.66
C LYS A 294 -16.43 -0.55 29.50
N VAL A 295 -17.70 -0.80 29.23
CA VAL A 295 -18.15 -1.62 28.12
C VAL A 295 -17.78 -0.97 26.81
N ASN A 296 -18.03 0.33 26.64
CA ASN A 296 -17.70 1.06 25.42
C ASN A 296 -16.19 1.16 25.22
N THR A 297 -15.38 1.37 26.23
CA THR A 297 -13.90 1.37 26.13
C THR A 297 -13.35 0.00 25.71
N ILE A 298 -13.93 -1.11 26.20
CA ILE A 298 -13.42 -2.45 25.90
C ILE A 298 -13.92 -2.98 24.55
N PHE A 299 -15.22 -2.85 24.28
CA PHE A 299 -15.88 -3.48 23.13
C PHE A 299 -16.20 -2.47 22.00
N GLY A 300 -16.06 -1.18 22.25
CA GLY A 300 -16.28 -0.14 21.25
C GLY A 300 -15.30 -0.27 20.08
N MET A 301 -15.83 -0.12 18.87
CA MET A 301 -15.04 -0.24 17.64
C MET A 301 -14.67 1.11 17.03
N ASN A 302 -15.24 2.21 17.55
CA ASN A 302 -14.97 3.56 17.07
C ASN A 302 -13.89 4.26 17.92
N SER A 303 -14.11 4.35 19.23
CA SER A 303 -13.22 5.04 20.18
C SER A 303 -12.61 4.10 21.24
N GLY A 304 -13.04 2.83 21.27
CA GLY A 304 -12.61 1.81 22.22
C GLY A 304 -11.59 0.82 21.64
N LEU A 305 -11.38 -0.29 22.39
CA LEU A 305 -10.40 -1.33 22.06
C LEU A 305 -10.89 -2.36 21.01
N GLY A 306 -12.18 -2.45 20.72
CA GLY A 306 -12.72 -3.39 19.73
C GLY A 306 -12.43 -4.87 20.01
N LEU A 307 -12.58 -5.33 21.26
CA LEU A 307 -12.12 -6.65 21.69
C LEU A 307 -12.82 -7.83 20.98
N LEU A 308 -14.07 -7.66 20.54
CA LEU A 308 -14.81 -8.65 19.75
C LEU A 308 -14.87 -8.22 18.28
N PRO A 309 -13.93 -8.68 17.44
CA PRO A 309 -13.84 -8.24 16.06
C PRO A 309 -14.89 -8.96 15.20
N LEU A 310 -16.04 -8.32 15.01
CA LEU A 310 -17.09 -8.81 14.13
C LEU A 310 -17.42 -7.75 13.07
N SER A 311 -17.31 -8.12 11.80
CA SER A 311 -17.70 -7.30 10.66
C SER A 311 -18.04 -8.19 9.47
N LEU A 312 -19.05 -7.80 8.70
CA LEU A 312 -19.37 -8.37 7.38
C LEU A 312 -18.90 -7.46 6.24
N ASP A 313 -18.18 -6.41 6.56
CA ASP A 313 -17.67 -5.44 5.60
C ASP A 313 -16.25 -5.83 5.15
N TRP A 314 -16.14 -6.16 3.87
CA TRP A 314 -14.86 -6.49 3.27
C TRP A 314 -13.83 -5.35 3.34
N THR A 315 -14.30 -4.09 3.35
CA THR A 315 -13.41 -2.93 3.48
C THR A 315 -12.75 -2.86 4.86
N GLN A 316 -13.47 -3.26 5.92
CA GLN A 316 -12.92 -3.37 7.27
C GLN A 316 -11.90 -4.50 7.39
N ILE A 317 -12.13 -5.62 6.70
CA ILE A 317 -11.21 -6.77 6.68
C ILE A 317 -9.91 -6.42 5.95
N ASN A 318 -10.01 -5.64 4.87
CA ASN A 318 -8.88 -5.20 4.04
C ASN A 318 -8.16 -3.94 4.55
N TYR A 319 -8.68 -3.28 5.57
CA TYR A 319 -8.20 -1.95 5.97
C TYR A 319 -6.74 -1.93 6.39
N ALA A 320 -6.30 -2.93 7.16
CA ALA A 320 -4.91 -3.08 7.61
C ALA A 320 -3.96 -3.61 6.51
N GLY A 321 -4.51 -4.14 5.41
CA GLY A 321 -3.79 -4.73 4.30
C GLY A 321 -4.57 -5.86 3.65
N TYR A 322 -4.03 -6.45 2.61
CA TYR A 322 -4.68 -7.55 1.86
C TYR A 322 -4.44 -8.91 2.55
N PRO A 323 -5.43 -9.48 3.26
CA PRO A 323 -5.20 -10.66 4.10
C PRO A 323 -4.82 -11.91 3.31
N LEU A 324 -5.33 -12.07 2.08
CA LEU A 324 -5.07 -13.25 1.25
C LEU A 324 -3.72 -13.15 0.49
N MET A 325 -3.15 -11.95 0.38
CA MET A 325 -1.89 -11.72 -0.32
C MET A 325 -0.70 -11.64 0.64
N THR A 326 -0.92 -11.19 1.88
CA THR A 326 0.14 -11.02 2.86
C THR A 326 0.57 -12.37 3.43
N PRO A 327 1.88 -12.70 3.46
CA PRO A 327 2.37 -13.92 4.08
C PRO A 327 1.94 -14.02 5.55
N PHE A 328 1.49 -15.19 5.99
CA PHE A 328 0.90 -15.35 7.33
C PHE A 328 1.85 -14.95 8.48
N TYR A 329 3.16 -15.23 8.37
CA TYR A 329 4.12 -14.84 9.42
C TYR A 329 4.21 -13.31 9.58
N ILE A 330 3.99 -12.54 8.51
CA ILE A 330 3.92 -11.07 8.56
C ILE A 330 2.66 -10.62 9.31
N THR A 331 1.53 -11.25 9.00
CA THR A 331 0.27 -11.00 9.73
C THR A 331 0.40 -11.29 11.21
N CYS A 332 1.15 -12.35 11.59
CA CYS A 332 1.47 -12.65 12.99
C CYS A 332 2.31 -11.55 13.65
N ASN A 333 3.35 -11.03 12.97
CA ASN A 333 4.17 -9.93 13.50
C ASN A 333 3.32 -8.67 13.73
N ALA A 334 2.48 -8.33 12.76
CA ALA A 334 1.60 -7.18 12.84
C ALA A 334 0.56 -7.32 13.95
N PHE A 335 -0.04 -8.50 14.10
CA PHE A 335 -1.03 -8.74 15.15
C PHE A 335 -0.40 -8.76 16.54
N ALA A 336 0.84 -9.24 16.67
CA ALA A 336 1.55 -9.25 17.94
C ALA A 336 1.74 -7.85 18.53
N VAL A 337 2.02 -6.82 17.70
CA VAL A 337 2.11 -5.44 18.18
C VAL A 337 0.75 -4.91 18.64
N VAL A 338 -0.32 -5.26 17.94
CA VAL A 338 -1.68 -4.86 18.33
C VAL A 338 -2.05 -5.48 19.68
N VAL A 339 -1.79 -6.75 19.86
CA VAL A 339 -2.05 -7.44 21.15
C VAL A 339 -1.23 -6.81 22.28
N PHE A 340 0.07 -6.60 22.07
CA PHE A 340 0.95 -6.10 23.15
C PHE A 340 0.71 -4.61 23.47
N PHE A 341 0.73 -3.74 22.44
CA PHE A 341 0.67 -2.29 22.67
C PHE A 341 -0.76 -1.77 22.83
N TYR A 342 -1.72 -2.29 22.05
CA TYR A 342 -3.07 -1.73 22.06
C TYR A 342 -4.05 -2.50 22.94
N LEU A 343 -4.03 -3.84 22.94
CA LEU A 343 -4.94 -4.61 23.79
C LEU A 343 -4.43 -4.80 25.22
N PHE A 344 -3.10 -4.77 25.43
CA PHE A 344 -2.53 -4.97 26.76
C PHE A 344 -1.98 -3.67 27.38
N LEU A 345 -1.02 -3.00 26.73
CA LEU A 345 -0.34 -1.84 27.32
C LEU A 345 -1.22 -0.58 27.32
N SER A 346 -1.93 -0.29 26.23
CA SER A 346 -2.76 0.91 26.10
C SER A 346 -3.80 1.06 27.21
N PRO A 347 -4.63 0.05 27.56
CA PRO A 347 -5.58 0.20 28.65
C PRO A 347 -4.90 0.43 30.00
N ILE A 348 -3.76 -0.21 30.27
CA ILE A 348 -3.00 -0.01 31.51
C ILE A 348 -2.56 1.45 31.63
N LEU A 349 -1.96 2.00 30.57
CA LEU A 349 -1.52 3.41 30.55
C LEU A 349 -2.70 4.37 30.61
N TYR A 350 -3.80 4.06 29.93
CA TYR A 350 -5.02 4.86 29.88
C TYR A 350 -5.67 4.99 31.28
N TYR A 351 -5.91 3.88 31.96
CA TYR A 351 -6.50 3.88 33.30
C TYR A 351 -5.55 4.39 34.40
N LYS A 352 -4.23 4.48 34.12
CA LYS A 352 -3.24 5.15 34.97
C LYS A 352 -3.06 6.62 34.65
N ASP A 353 -3.84 7.15 33.72
CA ASP A 353 -3.79 8.56 33.28
C ASP A 353 -2.39 9.00 32.81
N VAL A 354 -1.64 8.13 32.18
CA VAL A 354 -0.34 8.49 31.61
C VAL A 354 -0.55 9.47 30.46
N TRP A 355 0.18 10.56 30.46
CA TRP A 355 0.06 11.66 29.48
C TRP A 355 -1.29 12.36 29.48
N PHE A 356 -2.04 12.33 30.58
CA PHE A 356 -3.40 12.88 30.69
C PHE A 356 -4.40 12.26 29.73
N SER A 357 -4.12 11.03 29.28
CA SER A 357 -4.92 10.37 28.25
C SER A 357 -6.31 9.95 28.69
N ALA A 358 -6.55 9.78 29.99
CA ALA A 358 -7.87 9.38 30.55
C ALA A 358 -8.95 10.44 30.33
N TYR A 359 -8.57 11.71 30.12
CA TYR A 359 -9.47 12.82 29.78
C TYR A 359 -9.81 12.91 28.29
N LEU A 360 -9.27 12.00 27.49
CA LEU A 360 -9.42 11.98 26.05
C LEU A 360 -9.99 10.64 25.60
N PRO A 361 -10.57 10.52 24.40
CA PRO A 361 -10.92 9.21 23.83
C PRO A 361 -9.70 8.31 23.73
N LEU A 362 -9.84 7.03 24.04
CA LEU A 362 -8.71 6.09 23.96
C LEU A 362 -8.17 5.98 22.54
N LEU A 363 -9.05 5.89 21.55
CA LEU A 363 -8.75 5.83 20.13
C LEU A 363 -9.30 7.08 19.45
N SER A 364 -8.41 7.97 18.99
CA SER A 364 -8.76 9.15 18.21
C SER A 364 -7.57 9.66 17.41
N SER A 365 -7.81 10.18 16.21
CA SER A 365 -6.82 10.88 15.38
C SER A 365 -6.84 12.41 15.57
N SER A 366 -7.75 12.93 16.42
CA SER A 366 -7.83 14.35 16.75
C SER A 366 -6.76 14.74 17.77
N THR A 367 -6.46 16.02 17.82
CA THR A 367 -5.66 16.67 18.86
C THR A 367 -6.57 17.46 19.79
N PHE A 368 -6.18 17.59 21.05
CA PHE A 368 -7.04 18.13 22.09
C PHE A 368 -6.35 19.22 22.88
N ASP A 369 -7.14 20.12 23.44
CA ASP A 369 -6.71 21.12 24.45
C ASP A 369 -6.85 20.56 25.87
N ASN A 370 -6.45 21.34 26.86
CA ASN A 370 -6.54 20.96 28.27
C ASN A 370 -7.98 20.96 28.85
N THR A 371 -8.98 21.26 28.04
CA THR A 371 -10.41 21.12 28.40
C THR A 371 -11.01 19.81 27.86
N GLY A 372 -10.25 19.05 27.06
CA GLY A 372 -10.72 17.85 26.36
C GLY A 372 -11.46 18.14 25.07
N SER A 373 -11.53 19.39 24.63
CA SER A 373 -12.09 19.78 23.35
C SER A 373 -11.06 19.63 22.21
N GLU A 374 -11.53 19.52 20.96
CA GLU A 374 -10.60 19.53 19.81
C GLU A 374 -9.79 20.83 19.80
N TYR A 375 -8.47 20.68 19.59
CA TYR A 375 -7.52 21.79 19.66
C TYR A 375 -7.79 22.84 18.59
N ASN A 376 -8.15 24.05 19.01
CA ASN A 376 -8.43 25.16 18.10
C ASN A 376 -7.13 25.94 17.78
N VAL A 377 -6.52 25.60 16.65
CA VAL A 377 -5.23 26.15 16.24
C VAL A 377 -5.32 27.64 15.85
N THR A 378 -6.46 28.13 15.42
CA THR A 378 -6.64 29.57 15.09
C THR A 378 -6.38 30.48 16.30
N ARG A 379 -6.50 29.94 17.52
CA ARG A 379 -6.20 30.66 18.77
C ARG A 379 -4.71 30.86 19.02
N VAL A 380 -3.83 30.17 18.31
CA VAL A 380 -2.38 30.24 18.55
C VAL A 380 -1.59 30.84 17.37
N VAL A 381 -2.27 31.24 16.30
CA VAL A 381 -1.70 31.93 15.15
C VAL A 381 -2.16 33.38 15.05
N ASP A 382 -1.45 34.19 14.28
CA ASP A 382 -1.87 35.54 13.90
C ASP A 382 -2.74 35.53 12.64
N SER A 383 -3.11 36.74 12.15
CA SER A 383 -3.88 36.91 10.91
C SER A 383 -3.16 36.40 9.65
N ASN A 384 -1.83 36.28 9.71
CA ASN A 384 -1.02 35.79 8.59
C ASN A 384 -0.81 34.26 8.64
N GLY A 385 -1.27 33.59 9.70
CA GLY A 385 -1.07 32.16 9.95
C GLY A 385 0.28 31.84 10.60
N ASP A 386 1.03 32.85 11.06
CA ASP A 386 2.28 32.64 11.76
C ASP A 386 2.04 32.35 13.25
N PHE A 387 2.88 31.46 13.81
CA PHE A 387 2.74 31.05 15.21
C PHE A 387 3.07 32.18 16.19
N VAL A 388 2.19 32.39 17.17
CA VAL A 388 2.36 33.41 18.23
C VAL A 388 2.50 32.74 19.60
N LEU A 389 3.72 32.79 20.16
CA LEU A 389 4.07 32.13 21.41
C LEU A 389 3.23 32.62 22.62
N SER A 390 2.92 33.94 22.70
CA SER A 390 2.09 34.46 23.76
C SER A 390 0.70 33.86 23.76
N LYS A 391 0.05 33.82 22.58
CA LYS A 391 -1.27 33.21 22.42
C LYS A 391 -1.27 31.72 22.75
N TYR A 392 -0.20 30.99 22.37
CA TYR A 392 -0.04 29.57 22.70
C TYR A 392 0.00 29.39 24.23
N LYS A 393 0.82 30.17 24.93
CA LYS A 393 0.91 30.14 26.40
C LYS A 393 -0.36 30.55 27.13
N GLU A 394 -1.18 31.41 26.53
CA GLU A 394 -2.48 31.83 27.07
C GLU A 394 -3.57 30.79 26.82
N TYR A 395 -3.40 29.89 25.83
CA TYR A 395 -4.42 28.93 25.47
C TYR A 395 -4.20 27.59 26.15
N SER A 396 -3.41 26.68 25.54
CA SER A 396 -3.25 25.33 26.03
C SER A 396 -2.07 24.61 25.34
N PRO A 397 -1.35 23.73 26.06
CA PRO A 397 -0.56 22.68 25.39
C PRO A 397 -1.46 21.78 24.55
N MET A 398 -0.87 21.13 23.58
CA MET A 398 -1.59 20.16 22.75
C MET A 398 -1.47 18.76 23.35
N TYR A 399 -2.60 18.07 23.46
CA TYR A 399 -2.69 16.71 23.95
C TYR A 399 -3.16 15.73 22.87
N LEU A 400 -2.70 14.48 22.96
CA LEU A 400 -2.96 13.40 22.03
C LEU A 400 -3.66 12.25 22.74
N SER A 401 -4.54 11.54 22.02
CA SER A 401 -5.12 10.29 22.51
C SER A 401 -4.05 9.25 22.81
N MET A 402 -4.35 8.26 23.64
CA MET A 402 -3.42 7.18 23.99
C MET A 402 -2.93 6.42 22.76
N SER A 403 -3.86 6.05 21.86
CA SER A 403 -3.53 5.34 20.63
C SER A 403 -2.60 6.17 19.71
N TYR A 404 -2.88 7.45 19.56
CA TYR A 404 -2.09 8.34 18.71
C TYR A 404 -0.68 8.55 19.25
N THR A 405 -0.54 8.67 20.58
CA THR A 405 0.76 8.78 21.27
C THR A 405 1.60 7.53 21.06
N LEU A 406 1.01 6.33 21.25
CA LEU A 406 1.71 5.07 21.01
C LEU A 406 2.14 4.91 19.54
N THR A 407 1.28 5.30 18.59
CA THR A 407 1.60 5.26 17.17
C THR A 407 2.84 6.09 16.83
N TYR A 408 3.00 7.29 17.41
CA TYR A 408 4.20 8.09 17.19
C TYR A 408 5.46 7.40 17.72
N GLY A 409 5.42 6.86 18.94
CA GLY A 409 6.55 6.10 19.48
C GLY A 409 6.93 4.91 18.60
N LEU A 410 5.94 4.08 18.23
CA LEU A 410 6.15 2.91 17.39
C LEU A 410 6.67 3.28 15.99
N SER A 411 6.21 4.39 15.41
CA SER A 411 6.72 4.90 14.13
C SER A 411 8.18 5.34 14.22
N PHE A 412 8.59 5.98 15.32
CA PHE A 412 10.01 6.32 15.55
C PHE A 412 10.88 5.07 15.64
N ALA A 413 10.40 4.03 16.34
CA ALA A 413 11.10 2.74 16.41
C ALA A 413 11.17 2.05 15.03
N ALA A 414 10.09 2.08 14.25
CA ALA A 414 10.03 1.44 12.95
C ALA A 414 11.03 2.00 11.94
N VAL A 415 11.14 3.34 11.86
CA VAL A 415 12.07 4.01 10.93
C VAL A 415 13.53 3.67 11.22
N THR A 416 13.91 3.60 12.48
CA THR A 416 15.30 3.22 12.85
C THR A 416 15.52 1.72 12.74
N ALA A 417 14.51 0.92 13.07
CA ALA A 417 14.55 -0.53 12.94
C ALA A 417 14.76 -0.99 11.50
N ILE A 418 14.09 -0.37 10.50
CA ILE A 418 14.21 -0.80 9.10
C ILE A 418 15.64 -0.60 8.57
N VAL A 419 16.28 0.51 8.91
CA VAL A 419 17.65 0.79 8.47
C VAL A 419 18.60 -0.25 9.03
N VAL A 420 18.52 -0.50 10.34
CA VAL A 420 19.38 -1.49 11.02
C VAL A 420 19.08 -2.91 10.55
N HIS A 421 17.80 -3.27 10.39
CA HIS A 421 17.39 -4.57 9.89
C HIS A 421 17.93 -4.83 8.47
N THR A 422 17.77 -3.88 7.57
CA THR A 422 18.25 -4.01 6.19
C THR A 422 19.76 -4.15 6.15
N TYR A 423 20.48 -3.39 6.95
CA TYR A 423 21.94 -3.51 7.05
C TYR A 423 22.39 -4.90 7.58
N LEU A 424 21.76 -5.40 8.64
CA LEU A 424 22.17 -6.66 9.28
C LEU A 424 21.77 -7.89 8.45
N TYR A 425 20.60 -7.93 7.87
CA TYR A 425 20.08 -9.11 7.15
C TYR A 425 20.42 -9.11 5.66
N ASN A 426 20.44 -7.95 5.02
CA ASN A 426 20.60 -7.82 3.56
C ASN A 426 21.86 -7.04 3.15
N GLY A 427 22.61 -6.45 4.09
CA GLY A 427 23.73 -5.55 3.80
C GLY A 427 24.82 -6.19 2.94
N SER A 428 25.20 -7.44 3.24
CA SER A 428 26.19 -8.18 2.46
C SER A 428 25.72 -8.45 1.02
N GLU A 429 24.47 -8.81 0.84
CA GLU A 429 23.87 -9.05 -0.48
C GLU A 429 23.75 -7.76 -1.29
N ILE A 430 23.28 -6.68 -0.66
CA ILE A 430 23.20 -5.35 -1.28
C ILE A 430 24.58 -4.90 -1.72
N TRP A 431 25.59 -5.04 -0.84
CA TRP A 431 26.97 -4.67 -1.13
C TRP A 431 27.60 -5.52 -2.23
N ALA A 432 27.36 -6.85 -2.20
CA ALA A 432 27.82 -7.75 -3.25
C ALA A 432 27.20 -7.41 -4.62
N LYS A 433 25.91 -7.11 -4.66
CA LYS A 433 25.22 -6.66 -5.88
C LYS A 433 25.70 -5.28 -6.34
N PHE A 434 26.03 -4.39 -5.42
CA PHE A 434 26.61 -3.09 -5.76
C PHE A 434 27.99 -3.25 -6.41
N LYS A 435 28.85 -4.13 -5.83
CA LYS A 435 30.20 -4.39 -6.33
C LYS A 435 30.23 -5.26 -7.60
N ASN A 436 29.36 -6.28 -7.67
CA ASN A 436 29.31 -7.26 -8.74
C ASN A 436 27.98 -7.18 -9.52
N ALA A 437 27.75 -6.06 -10.18
CA ALA A 437 26.48 -5.78 -10.90
C ALA A 437 26.13 -6.82 -12.02
N ARG A 438 26.97 -7.82 -12.30
CA ARG A 438 26.84 -8.79 -13.40
C ARG A 438 26.63 -10.25 -13.00
N HIS A 439 26.78 -10.65 -11.74
CA HIS A 439 26.85 -12.07 -11.34
C HIS A 439 25.90 -12.42 -10.19
N GLY A 440 24.60 -12.29 -10.38
CA GLY A 440 23.59 -12.88 -9.51
C GLY A 440 22.82 -13.96 -10.26
N GLY A 441 22.45 -15.08 -9.60
CA GLY A 441 21.56 -16.09 -10.20
C GLY A 441 20.28 -15.45 -10.71
N GLU A 442 20.01 -15.56 -11.99
CA GLU A 442 18.84 -14.93 -12.61
C GLU A 442 17.60 -15.81 -12.45
N ASP A 443 16.52 -15.20 -11.95
CA ASP A 443 15.19 -15.78 -11.99
C ASP A 443 14.73 -16.02 -13.45
N ILE A 444 13.92 -17.05 -13.67
CA ILE A 444 13.34 -17.37 -14.98
C ILE A 444 12.68 -16.16 -15.64
N HIS A 445 11.90 -15.38 -14.85
CA HIS A 445 11.21 -14.20 -15.37
C HIS A 445 12.16 -13.08 -15.80
N ARG A 446 13.32 -12.94 -15.14
CA ARG A 446 14.37 -12.02 -15.57
C ARG A 446 15.04 -12.48 -16.85
N ARG A 447 15.29 -13.79 -16.99
CA ARG A 447 15.89 -14.38 -18.18
C ARG A 447 15.00 -14.20 -19.40
N LEU A 448 13.67 -14.40 -19.27
CA LEU A 448 12.70 -14.16 -20.34
C LEU A 448 12.69 -12.69 -20.80
N MET A 449 12.88 -11.74 -19.89
CA MET A 449 12.93 -10.31 -20.20
C MET A 449 14.15 -9.90 -21.04
N ARG A 450 15.18 -10.73 -21.16
CA ARG A 450 16.34 -10.44 -22.03
C ARG A 450 15.98 -10.35 -23.52
N ALA A 451 14.83 -10.91 -23.93
CA ALA A 451 14.32 -10.76 -25.29
C ALA A 451 14.00 -9.31 -25.66
N TYR A 452 13.85 -8.41 -24.67
CA TYR A 452 13.47 -7.02 -24.88
C TYR A 452 14.61 -6.05 -24.57
N PRO A 453 14.72 -4.94 -25.34
CA PRO A 453 15.70 -3.90 -25.06
C PRO A 453 15.39 -3.21 -23.72
N GLU A 454 16.37 -3.23 -22.81
CA GLU A 454 16.24 -2.59 -21.51
C GLU A 454 16.25 -1.06 -21.60
N VAL A 455 15.71 -0.44 -20.56
CA VAL A 455 15.84 1.00 -20.32
C VAL A 455 17.22 1.24 -19.73
N PRO A 456 18.05 2.13 -20.32
CA PRO A 456 19.32 2.53 -19.76
C PRO A 456 19.14 3.19 -18.37
N ASP A 457 20.05 2.95 -17.42
CA ASP A 457 19.96 3.52 -16.07
C ASP A 457 19.92 5.06 -16.06
N TRP A 458 20.61 5.67 -17.01
CA TRP A 458 20.65 7.13 -17.11
C TRP A 458 19.29 7.78 -17.44
N TRP A 459 18.32 7.04 -18.07
CA TRP A 459 16.97 7.59 -18.30
C TRP A 459 16.27 7.86 -16.98
N TYR A 460 16.37 6.94 -16.02
CA TYR A 460 15.81 7.10 -14.67
C TYR A 460 16.55 8.18 -13.89
N GLY A 461 17.88 8.24 -14.03
CA GLY A 461 18.69 9.30 -13.44
C GLY A 461 18.33 10.69 -13.97
N ALA A 462 18.15 10.81 -15.28
CA ALA A 462 17.72 12.07 -15.92
C ALA A 462 16.31 12.47 -15.46
N LEU A 463 15.38 11.50 -15.37
CA LEU A 463 14.04 11.75 -14.84
C LEU A 463 14.10 12.29 -13.40
N PHE A 464 14.88 11.64 -12.52
CA PHE A 464 15.05 12.11 -11.15
C PHE A 464 15.63 13.53 -11.08
N VAL A 465 16.70 13.81 -11.80
CA VAL A 465 17.36 15.13 -11.81
C VAL A 465 16.43 16.22 -12.34
N VAL A 466 15.70 15.94 -13.43
CA VAL A 466 14.76 16.91 -14.01
C VAL A 466 13.62 17.19 -13.04
N MET A 467 13.03 16.14 -12.44
CA MET A 467 11.91 16.31 -11.50
C MET A 467 12.36 16.98 -10.18
N ALA A 468 13.54 16.66 -9.67
CA ALA A 468 14.11 17.33 -8.51
C ALA A 468 14.43 18.82 -8.83
N GLY A 469 14.97 19.11 -10.00
CA GLY A 469 15.22 20.48 -10.45
C GLY A 469 13.93 21.30 -10.57
N LEU A 470 12.87 20.73 -11.17
CA LEU A 470 11.56 21.36 -11.23
C LEU A 470 10.92 21.50 -9.83
N GLY A 471 11.14 20.55 -8.93
CA GLY A 471 10.71 20.65 -7.53
C GLY A 471 11.40 21.79 -6.79
N ILE A 472 12.72 21.95 -6.97
CA ILE A 472 13.49 23.09 -6.44
C ILE A 472 12.97 24.41 -7.02
N LEU A 473 12.72 24.45 -8.33
CA LEU A 473 12.13 25.62 -8.99
C LEU A 473 10.78 25.97 -8.36
N THR A 474 9.90 24.95 -8.15
CA THR A 474 8.59 25.13 -7.52
C THR A 474 8.70 25.69 -6.12
N THR A 475 9.63 25.18 -5.30
CA THR A 475 9.80 25.66 -3.92
C THR A 475 10.36 27.07 -3.84
N LYS A 476 11.29 27.44 -4.73
CA LYS A 476 11.97 28.73 -4.73
C LYS A 476 11.15 29.82 -5.38
N TYR A 477 10.57 29.56 -6.57
CA TYR A 477 9.85 30.57 -7.36
C TYR A 477 8.59 31.08 -6.62
N TRP A 478 7.88 30.22 -5.93
CA TRP A 478 6.68 30.59 -5.17
C TRP A 478 6.92 30.85 -3.68
N GLU A 479 8.18 31.01 -3.26
CA GLU A 479 8.59 31.40 -1.91
C GLU A 479 7.88 30.61 -0.78
N THR A 480 7.83 29.29 -0.93
CA THR A 480 7.12 28.39 -0.02
C THR A 480 7.75 28.27 1.37
N GLY A 481 8.88 28.92 1.59
CA GLY A 481 9.63 28.88 2.84
C GLY A 481 10.57 27.69 2.99
N LEU A 482 10.60 26.75 2.04
CA LEU A 482 11.53 25.64 2.02
C LEU A 482 12.84 26.04 1.29
N PRO A 483 14.01 26.08 1.98
CA PRO A 483 15.25 26.42 1.34
C PRO A 483 15.75 25.31 0.41
N VAL A 484 16.51 25.68 -0.64
CA VAL A 484 17.02 24.73 -1.63
C VAL A 484 17.87 23.63 -1.01
N TRP A 485 18.74 23.96 -0.05
CA TRP A 485 19.57 22.98 0.63
C TRP A 485 18.70 21.98 1.41
N GLY A 486 17.58 22.43 2.01
CA GLY A 486 16.64 21.59 2.71
C GLY A 486 15.93 20.61 1.77
N PHE A 487 15.54 21.07 0.59
CA PHE A 487 15.01 20.18 -0.43
C PHE A 487 16.01 19.09 -0.83
N ILE A 488 17.26 19.46 -1.10
CA ILE A 488 18.31 18.51 -1.52
C ILE A 488 18.64 17.53 -0.39
N VAL A 489 18.93 18.02 0.82
CA VAL A 489 19.41 17.19 1.93
C VAL A 489 18.28 16.35 2.52
N VAL A 490 17.11 16.93 2.78
CA VAL A 490 16.03 16.23 3.45
C VAL A 490 15.20 15.46 2.44
N CYS A 491 14.68 16.11 1.40
CA CYS A 491 13.75 15.41 0.49
C CYS A 491 14.46 14.39 -0.39
N CYS A 492 15.54 14.80 -1.09
CA CYS A 492 16.29 13.87 -1.94
C CYS A 492 17.11 12.88 -1.11
N GLY A 493 17.75 13.34 -0.02
CA GLY A 493 18.58 12.50 0.85
C GLY A 493 17.80 11.38 1.53
N MET A 494 16.63 11.67 2.09
CA MET A 494 15.76 10.65 2.68
C MET A 494 15.27 9.65 1.62
N GLY A 495 14.89 10.13 0.43
CA GLY A 495 14.50 9.25 -0.65
C GLY A 495 15.59 8.24 -0.99
N VAL A 496 16.82 8.71 -1.18
CA VAL A 496 17.97 7.84 -1.52
C VAL A 496 18.29 6.81 -0.42
N VAL A 497 18.22 7.21 0.86
CA VAL A 497 18.55 6.32 1.98
C VAL A 497 17.46 5.27 2.21
N LEU A 498 16.18 5.63 2.06
CA LEU A 498 15.06 4.78 2.48
C LEU A 498 14.45 3.96 1.33
N ILE A 499 14.69 4.31 0.06
CA ILE A 499 14.07 3.62 -1.09
C ILE A 499 14.40 2.13 -1.14
N VAL A 500 15.64 1.73 -0.87
CA VAL A 500 16.06 0.33 -0.92
C VAL A 500 15.58 -0.46 0.31
N PRO A 501 15.75 0.02 1.55
CA PRO A 501 15.20 -0.64 2.73
C PRO A 501 13.69 -0.84 2.66
N GLU A 502 12.95 0.20 2.28
CA GLU A 502 11.50 0.15 2.16
C GLU A 502 11.06 -0.81 1.05
N GLY A 503 11.73 -0.75 -0.11
CA GLY A 503 11.40 -1.62 -1.23
C GLY A 503 11.70 -3.10 -0.99
N ILE A 504 12.74 -3.44 -0.25
CA ILE A 504 13.00 -4.81 0.18
C ILE A 504 11.89 -5.27 1.14
N LEU A 505 11.51 -4.42 2.07
CA LEU A 505 10.45 -4.74 3.02
C LEU A 505 9.11 -4.94 2.30
N GLU A 506 8.67 -3.98 1.51
CA GLU A 506 7.37 -4.04 0.81
C GLU A 506 7.33 -5.17 -0.21
N GLY A 507 8.39 -5.35 -1.01
CA GLY A 507 8.49 -6.40 -2.02
C GLY A 507 8.46 -7.83 -1.45
N THR A 508 8.87 -8.02 -0.19
CA THR A 508 8.85 -9.32 0.48
C THR A 508 7.62 -9.53 1.36
N THR A 509 7.08 -8.47 1.95
CA THR A 509 6.08 -8.56 3.03
C THR A 509 4.71 -7.99 2.67
N ASN A 510 4.62 -7.24 1.57
CA ASN A 510 3.43 -6.46 1.21
C ASN A 510 3.04 -5.44 2.29
N GLN A 511 4.01 -4.97 3.08
CA GLN A 511 3.81 -3.98 4.12
C GLN A 511 4.75 -2.81 3.90
N ARG A 512 4.25 -1.59 4.11
CA ARG A 512 4.93 -0.32 3.89
C ARG A 512 5.13 0.39 5.21
N ILE A 513 6.26 1.09 5.40
CA ILE A 513 6.48 1.93 6.57
C ILE A 513 5.98 3.35 6.32
N PHE A 514 5.29 3.91 7.31
CA PHE A 514 4.75 5.27 7.24
C PHE A 514 5.82 6.29 7.63
N LEU A 515 6.50 6.86 6.62
CA LEU A 515 7.59 7.82 6.81
C LEU A 515 7.12 9.27 7.00
N ASN A 516 5.83 9.55 6.87
CA ASN A 516 5.27 10.89 6.95
C ASN A 516 5.63 11.60 8.26
N ILE A 517 5.56 10.91 9.37
CA ILE A 517 5.83 11.49 10.71
C ILE A 517 7.29 11.92 10.84
N ILE A 518 8.24 11.13 10.34
CA ILE A 518 9.67 11.48 10.45
C ILE A 518 10.02 12.67 9.54
N THR A 519 9.40 12.78 8.38
CA THR A 519 9.61 13.93 7.49
C THR A 519 9.10 15.23 8.13
N GLU A 520 7.94 15.17 8.77
CA GLU A 520 7.36 16.31 9.50
C GLU A 520 8.18 16.68 10.73
N LEU A 521 8.67 15.69 11.48
CA LEU A 521 9.55 15.89 12.65
C LEU A 521 10.84 16.61 12.24
N ILE A 522 11.53 16.12 11.21
CA ILE A 522 12.76 16.74 10.70
C ILE A 522 12.50 18.17 10.24
N ALA A 523 11.44 18.40 9.47
CA ALA A 523 11.10 19.73 8.99
C ALA A 523 10.74 20.68 10.13
N GLY A 524 10.01 20.21 11.16
CA GLY A 524 9.64 21.00 12.32
C GLY A 524 10.81 21.43 13.20
N TYR A 525 11.83 20.59 13.31
CA TYR A 525 13.09 20.99 13.97
C TYR A 525 13.97 21.90 13.11
N ALA A 526 14.03 21.64 11.80
CA ALA A 526 14.90 22.39 10.89
C ALA A 526 14.33 23.79 10.56
N TRP A 527 13.04 23.92 10.42
CA TRP A 527 12.34 25.17 10.01
C TRP A 527 11.12 25.44 10.89
N PRO A 528 11.29 25.75 12.18
CA PRO A 528 10.16 26.03 13.08
C PRO A 528 9.39 27.26 12.62
N GLY A 529 8.05 27.21 12.75
CA GLY A 529 7.16 28.30 12.35
C GLY A 529 6.86 28.38 10.84
N LYS A 530 7.23 27.37 10.03
CA LYS A 530 6.98 27.34 8.58
C LYS A 530 6.08 26.16 8.18
N PRO A 531 4.77 26.24 8.34
CA PRO A 531 3.85 25.12 8.10
C PRO A 531 3.79 24.67 6.65
N ILE A 532 3.85 25.59 5.68
CA ILE A 532 3.85 25.23 4.25
C ILE A 532 5.11 24.47 3.88
N ALA A 533 6.29 24.93 4.35
CA ALA A 533 7.55 24.21 4.14
C ALA A 533 7.49 22.80 4.75
N ASN A 534 6.89 22.63 5.94
CA ASN A 534 6.69 21.33 6.57
C ASN A 534 5.82 20.40 5.72
N MET A 535 4.68 20.88 5.19
CA MET A 535 3.84 20.12 4.27
C MET A 535 4.58 19.71 3.00
N MET A 536 5.40 20.61 2.44
CA MET A 536 6.19 20.30 1.25
C MET A 536 7.25 19.24 1.52
N VAL A 537 7.95 19.32 2.66
CA VAL A 537 8.91 18.27 3.06
C VAL A 537 8.23 16.94 3.26
N LYS A 538 7.03 16.90 3.86
CA LYS A 538 6.21 15.69 3.94
C LYS A 538 5.93 15.11 2.57
N CYS A 539 5.48 15.94 1.62
CA CYS A 539 5.13 15.48 0.30
C CYS A 539 6.33 15.05 -0.52
N TYR A 540 7.42 15.80 -0.56
CA TYR A 540 8.62 15.44 -1.33
C TYR A 540 9.44 14.33 -0.69
N GLY A 541 9.58 14.30 0.62
CA GLY A 541 10.34 13.28 1.34
C GLY A 541 9.60 11.94 1.40
N TYR A 542 8.37 11.93 1.87
CA TYR A 542 7.54 10.71 1.98
C TYR A 542 7.10 10.19 0.61
N ASN A 543 6.58 11.06 -0.26
CA ASN A 543 6.07 10.63 -1.55
C ASN A 543 7.14 10.13 -2.51
N ALA A 544 8.35 10.65 -2.45
CA ALA A 544 9.44 10.13 -3.26
C ALA A 544 9.66 8.63 -3.00
N VAL A 545 9.55 8.18 -1.76
CA VAL A 545 9.64 6.77 -1.42
C VAL A 545 8.35 6.04 -1.77
N LYS A 546 7.19 6.55 -1.34
CA LYS A 546 5.88 5.91 -1.61
C LYS A 546 5.63 5.68 -3.09
N HIS A 547 5.72 6.72 -3.92
CA HIS A 547 5.51 6.59 -5.36
C HIS A 547 6.64 5.81 -6.05
N GLY A 548 7.85 5.83 -5.48
CA GLY A 548 8.93 4.95 -5.90
C GLY A 548 8.58 3.47 -5.71
N MET A 549 7.91 3.12 -4.60
CA MET A 549 7.45 1.74 -4.36
C MET A 549 6.32 1.34 -5.30
N ASP A 550 5.33 2.22 -5.48
CA ASP A 550 4.25 2.00 -6.44
C ASP A 550 4.82 1.74 -7.85
N PHE A 551 5.82 2.53 -8.25
CA PHE A 551 6.52 2.36 -9.53
C PHE A 551 7.33 1.05 -9.61
N ALA A 552 8.03 0.66 -8.54
CA ALA A 552 8.77 -0.60 -8.49
C ALA A 552 7.84 -1.82 -8.59
N GLN A 553 6.68 -1.75 -7.95
CA GLN A 553 5.61 -2.74 -8.06
C GLN A 553 5.09 -2.86 -9.49
N ASP A 554 4.88 -1.74 -10.17
CA ASP A 554 4.45 -1.69 -11.58
C ASP A 554 5.52 -2.25 -12.51
N LEU A 555 6.81 -1.94 -12.28
CA LEU A 555 7.93 -2.54 -13.02
C LEU A 555 7.98 -4.06 -12.81
N LYS A 556 7.69 -4.54 -11.60
CA LYS A 556 7.63 -5.98 -11.33
C LYS A 556 6.44 -6.64 -12.02
N MET A 557 5.27 -5.99 -12.03
CA MET A 557 4.11 -6.46 -12.81
C MET A 557 4.44 -6.50 -14.30
N GLY A 558 5.14 -5.50 -14.83
CA GLY A 558 5.66 -5.49 -16.20
C GLY A 558 6.61 -6.65 -16.48
N GLN A 559 7.48 -7.01 -15.53
CA GLN A 559 8.36 -8.19 -15.63
C GLN A 559 7.55 -9.50 -15.62
N TYR A 560 6.54 -9.63 -14.79
CA TYR A 560 5.67 -10.81 -14.74
C TYR A 560 4.83 -10.98 -16.01
N MET A 561 4.35 -9.88 -16.57
CA MET A 561 3.57 -9.87 -17.82
C MET A 561 4.43 -9.76 -19.09
N LYS A 562 5.78 -9.73 -18.96
CA LYS A 562 6.75 -9.65 -20.06
C LYS A 562 6.48 -8.48 -21.00
N ILE A 563 6.20 -7.30 -20.42
CA ILE A 563 6.00 -6.07 -21.18
C ILE A 563 7.37 -5.48 -21.57
N PRO A 564 7.56 -5.03 -22.83
CA PRO A 564 8.82 -4.40 -23.24
C PRO A 564 9.15 -3.20 -22.34
N PRO A 565 10.32 -3.17 -21.66
CA PRO A 565 10.63 -2.17 -20.63
C PRO A 565 10.58 -0.72 -21.11
N ARG A 566 11.01 -0.47 -22.36
CA ARG A 566 10.96 0.89 -22.93
C ARG A 566 9.54 1.39 -23.16
N VAL A 567 8.65 0.51 -23.64
CA VAL A 567 7.23 0.86 -23.83
C VAL A 567 6.57 1.15 -22.49
N LEU A 568 6.86 0.32 -21.48
CA LEU A 568 6.38 0.54 -20.12
C LEU A 568 6.85 1.87 -19.53
N PHE A 569 8.14 2.21 -19.67
CA PHE A 569 8.71 3.46 -19.20
C PHE A 569 8.00 4.69 -19.80
N PHE A 570 7.85 4.74 -21.13
CA PHE A 570 7.13 5.84 -21.79
C PHE A 570 5.66 5.86 -21.42
N GLY A 571 5.01 4.69 -21.30
CA GLY A 571 3.62 4.59 -20.88
C GLY A 571 3.39 5.16 -19.49
N GLN A 572 4.26 4.86 -18.54
CA GLN A 572 4.17 5.35 -17.16
C GLN A 572 4.41 6.87 -17.07
N ILE A 573 5.40 7.41 -17.79
CA ILE A 573 5.63 8.88 -17.86
C ILE A 573 4.43 9.58 -18.48
N TYR A 574 3.93 9.08 -19.62
CA TYR A 574 2.77 9.63 -20.30
C TYR A 574 1.53 9.62 -19.40
N ALA A 575 1.24 8.49 -18.76
CA ALA A 575 0.11 8.35 -17.85
C ALA A 575 0.22 9.30 -16.66
N SER A 576 1.42 9.46 -16.08
CA SER A 576 1.64 10.38 -14.94
C SER A 576 1.39 11.84 -15.32
N ILE A 577 1.90 12.29 -16.45
CA ILE A 577 1.67 13.67 -16.93
C ILE A 577 0.18 13.90 -17.17
N LEU A 578 -0.47 12.98 -17.91
CA LEU A 578 -1.89 13.08 -18.25
C LEU A 578 -2.78 13.04 -17.00
N ALA A 579 -2.48 12.11 -16.06
CA ALA A 579 -3.20 12.01 -14.79
C ALA A 579 -3.05 13.29 -13.96
N THR A 580 -1.83 13.82 -13.84
CA THR A 580 -1.58 15.05 -13.06
C THR A 580 -2.27 16.26 -13.69
N MET A 581 -2.26 16.39 -15.03
CA MET A 581 -3.02 17.45 -15.72
C MET A 581 -4.51 17.36 -15.41
N THR A 582 -5.08 16.16 -15.50
CA THR A 582 -6.50 15.92 -15.23
C THR A 582 -6.84 16.19 -13.77
N GLN A 583 -6.05 15.64 -12.82
CA GLN A 583 -6.22 15.85 -11.38
C GLN A 583 -6.14 17.34 -11.03
N THR A 584 -5.15 18.06 -11.54
CA THR A 584 -5.00 19.50 -11.32
C THR A 584 -6.20 20.28 -11.88
N GLY A 585 -6.64 19.96 -13.09
CA GLY A 585 -7.79 20.61 -13.72
C GLY A 585 -9.07 20.41 -12.92
N VAL A 586 -9.37 19.17 -12.52
CA VAL A 586 -10.54 18.84 -11.72
C VAL A 586 -10.47 19.51 -10.34
N LEU A 587 -9.31 19.47 -9.68
CA LEU A 587 -9.14 20.06 -8.35
C LEU A 587 -9.33 21.57 -8.37
N ARG A 588 -8.73 22.26 -9.35
CA ARG A 588 -8.89 23.73 -9.51
C ARG A 588 -10.33 24.09 -9.87
N TRP A 589 -10.98 23.29 -10.72
CA TRP A 589 -12.40 23.49 -11.03
C TRP A 589 -13.27 23.33 -9.77
N MET A 590 -13.03 22.30 -8.95
CA MET A 590 -13.78 22.09 -7.69
C MET A 590 -13.62 23.26 -6.73
N MET A 591 -12.37 23.73 -6.52
CA MET A 591 -12.09 24.86 -5.63
C MET A 591 -12.74 26.17 -6.07
N GLY A 592 -12.97 26.36 -7.38
CA GLY A 592 -13.60 27.55 -7.93
C GLY A 592 -15.12 27.48 -8.08
N ASN A 593 -15.73 26.28 -8.13
CA ASN A 593 -17.13 26.13 -8.55
C ASN A 593 -18.03 25.44 -7.50
N ILE A 594 -17.47 24.74 -6.52
CA ILE A 594 -18.27 24.10 -5.46
C ILE A 594 -18.40 25.06 -4.29
N SER A 595 -19.63 25.55 -4.07
CA SER A 595 -19.94 26.41 -2.92
C SER A 595 -19.81 25.64 -1.61
N GLY A 596 -19.19 26.26 -0.59
CA GLY A 596 -18.98 25.62 0.71
C GLY A 596 -18.06 24.38 0.64
N LEU A 597 -17.15 24.31 -0.34
CA LEU A 597 -16.15 23.25 -0.41
C LEU A 597 -15.28 23.29 0.85
N CYS A 598 -15.08 22.16 1.48
CA CYS A 598 -14.37 21.95 2.74
C CYS A 598 -15.10 22.47 4.01
N ASP A 599 -16.32 22.94 3.91
CA ASP A 599 -17.13 23.27 5.09
C ASP A 599 -17.66 21.98 5.75
N THR A 600 -17.71 21.95 7.07
CA THR A 600 -18.20 20.77 7.83
C THR A 600 -19.64 20.41 7.52
N ASP A 601 -20.46 21.42 7.18
CA ASP A 601 -21.91 21.32 6.97
C ASP A 601 -22.25 21.26 5.46
N ASN A 602 -21.28 21.01 4.59
CA ASN A 602 -21.52 20.91 3.15
C ASN A 602 -22.58 19.85 2.83
N ALA A 603 -23.68 20.28 2.18
CA ALA A 603 -24.83 19.43 1.88
C ALA A 603 -24.48 18.18 1.03
N GLN A 604 -23.48 18.29 0.17
CA GLN A 604 -22.99 17.19 -0.68
C GLN A 604 -21.83 16.41 -0.03
N ARG A 605 -21.50 16.70 1.23
CA ARG A 605 -20.43 16.08 2.03
C ARG A 605 -19.01 16.28 1.49
N PHE A 606 -18.76 17.37 0.77
CA PHE A 606 -17.41 17.75 0.36
C PHE A 606 -16.67 18.46 1.51
N THR A 607 -16.33 17.71 2.53
CA THR A 607 -15.72 18.21 3.78
C THR A 607 -14.20 18.21 3.79
N CYS A 608 -13.55 17.76 2.71
CA CYS A 608 -12.09 17.75 2.53
C CYS A 608 -11.31 17.12 3.70
N ALA A 609 -11.75 15.98 4.21
CA ALA A 609 -11.16 15.36 5.40
C ALA A 609 -9.63 15.17 5.30
N GLY A 610 -9.11 14.78 4.14
CA GLY A 610 -7.67 14.64 3.90
C GLY A 610 -6.91 15.97 3.99
N ALA A 611 -7.50 17.07 3.49
CA ALA A 611 -6.90 18.40 3.58
C ALA A 611 -6.92 18.94 5.02
N LYS A 612 -7.99 18.67 5.78
CA LYS A 612 -8.08 19.01 7.22
C LYS A 612 -6.97 18.31 8.01
N VAL A 613 -6.72 17.02 7.74
CA VAL A 613 -5.61 16.28 8.36
C VAL A 613 -4.25 16.88 8.00
N MET A 614 -4.03 17.23 6.73
CA MET A 614 -2.79 17.88 6.30
C MET A 614 -2.59 19.24 6.95
N TYR A 615 -3.64 20.04 7.05
CA TYR A 615 -3.62 21.33 7.72
C TYR A 615 -3.27 21.15 9.20
N ASN A 616 -3.99 20.32 9.94
CA ASN A 616 -3.74 20.05 11.35
C ASN A 616 -2.31 19.54 11.60
N ALA A 617 -1.82 18.60 10.76
CA ALA A 617 -0.45 18.14 10.86
C ALA A 617 0.57 19.27 10.64
N SER A 618 0.33 20.16 9.66
CA SER A 618 1.22 21.30 9.42
C SER A 618 1.25 22.30 10.59
N LEU A 619 0.15 22.43 11.30
CA LEU A 619 0.07 23.26 12.50
C LEU A 619 0.84 22.63 13.66
N ILE A 620 0.67 21.33 13.89
CA ILE A 620 1.36 20.59 14.95
C ILE A 620 2.87 20.62 14.72
N TRP A 621 3.30 20.16 13.56
CA TRP A 621 4.70 19.96 13.25
C TRP A 621 5.41 21.20 12.71
N GLY A 622 4.70 22.01 11.93
CA GLY A 622 5.27 23.20 11.28
C GLY A 622 5.11 24.47 12.11
N THR A 623 3.96 24.70 12.72
CA THR A 623 3.67 25.93 13.47
C THR A 623 4.08 25.81 14.93
N ILE A 624 3.47 24.91 15.72
CA ILE A 624 3.81 24.69 17.13
C ILE A 624 5.21 24.11 17.23
N GLY A 625 5.50 23.10 16.43
CA GLY A 625 6.80 22.45 16.30
C GLY A 625 7.04 21.34 17.32
N PRO A 626 7.86 20.33 16.94
CA PRO A 626 8.14 19.17 17.78
C PRO A 626 8.90 19.52 19.07
N GLN A 627 9.59 20.64 19.10
CA GLN A 627 10.30 21.14 20.29
C GLN A 627 9.36 21.28 21.49
N ARG A 628 8.13 21.76 21.28
CA ARG A 628 7.13 21.97 22.35
C ARG A 628 6.38 20.72 22.76
N MET A 629 6.54 19.61 22.01
CA MET A 629 5.89 18.32 22.32
C MET A 629 6.88 17.29 22.89
N PHE A 630 8.11 17.20 22.33
CA PHE A 630 9.04 16.09 22.56
C PHE A 630 10.36 16.49 23.24
N GLN A 631 10.62 17.80 23.45
CA GLN A 631 11.83 18.25 24.14
C GLN A 631 11.79 17.85 25.62
N SER A 632 12.95 17.85 26.27
CA SER A 632 13.07 17.59 27.72
C SER A 632 12.16 18.51 28.53
N GLY A 633 11.39 17.93 29.45
CA GLY A 633 10.37 18.62 30.24
C GLY A 633 8.97 18.71 29.63
N GLN A 634 8.80 18.28 28.39
CA GLN A 634 7.48 18.21 27.75
C GLN A 634 6.80 16.86 27.97
N VAL A 635 5.45 16.84 27.78
CA VAL A 635 4.59 15.69 28.10
C VAL A 635 5.05 14.41 27.36
N TYR A 636 5.42 14.53 26.09
CA TYR A 636 5.75 13.37 25.22
C TYR A 636 7.25 13.13 25.04
N HIS A 637 8.11 13.70 25.89
CA HIS A 637 9.58 13.50 25.80
C HIS A 637 9.99 12.03 25.76
N SER A 638 9.32 11.17 26.52
CA SER A 638 9.59 9.73 26.60
C SER A 638 9.48 9.00 25.27
N LEU A 639 8.72 9.51 24.30
CA LEU A 639 8.60 8.89 22.97
C LEU A 639 9.90 8.96 22.16
N MET A 640 10.79 9.91 22.45
CA MET A 640 12.08 10.02 21.78
C MET A 640 13.00 8.81 22.04
N TYR A 641 12.82 8.10 23.15
CA TYR A 641 13.55 6.86 23.41
C TYR A 641 13.22 5.72 22.44
N PHE A 642 12.09 5.77 21.76
CA PHE A 642 11.72 4.77 20.76
C PHE A 642 12.68 4.76 19.56
N PHE A 643 13.35 5.87 19.23
CA PHE A 643 14.45 5.90 18.26
C PHE A 643 15.62 4.98 18.61
N LEU A 644 15.85 4.72 19.90
CA LEU A 644 16.86 3.77 20.39
C LEU A 644 16.27 2.34 20.54
N ILE A 645 15.02 2.22 20.94
CA ILE A 645 14.37 0.92 21.13
C ILE A 645 14.33 0.12 19.81
N GLY A 646 14.03 0.78 18.68
CA GLY A 646 13.99 0.15 17.36
C GLY A 646 15.28 -0.60 16.99
N PRO A 647 16.43 0.07 16.94
CA PRO A 647 17.74 -0.54 16.68
C PRO A 647 18.12 -1.61 17.69
N VAL A 648 17.94 -1.36 18.98
CA VAL A 648 18.32 -2.30 20.05
C VAL A 648 17.56 -3.60 19.91
N VAL A 649 16.24 -3.55 19.77
CA VAL A 649 15.42 -4.75 19.58
C VAL A 649 15.80 -5.48 18.29
N THR A 650 16.08 -4.75 17.20
CA THR A 650 16.51 -5.34 15.92
C THR A 650 17.84 -6.09 16.09
N VAL A 651 18.82 -5.51 16.76
CA VAL A 651 20.13 -6.16 17.02
C VAL A 651 19.95 -7.40 17.90
N ILE A 652 19.15 -7.32 18.96
CA ILE A 652 18.90 -8.47 19.87
C ILE A 652 18.28 -9.62 19.07
N VAL A 653 17.21 -9.37 18.31
CA VAL A 653 16.53 -10.38 17.48
C VAL A 653 17.50 -10.98 16.46
N TYR A 654 18.33 -10.16 15.81
CA TYR A 654 19.35 -10.62 14.86
C TYR A 654 20.39 -11.54 15.51
N LEU A 655 20.90 -11.17 16.71
CA LEU A 655 21.87 -12.00 17.44
C LEU A 655 21.27 -13.35 17.87
N ILE A 656 20.00 -13.38 18.31
CA ILE A 656 19.29 -14.61 18.62
C ILE A 656 19.09 -15.45 17.33
N TYR A 657 18.69 -14.83 16.23
CA TYR A 657 18.56 -15.50 14.92
C TYR A 657 19.90 -16.10 14.48
N ARG A 658 20.99 -15.35 14.57
CA ARG A 658 22.32 -15.83 14.18
C ARG A 658 22.77 -17.02 15.06
N ARG A 659 22.41 -17.04 16.35
CA ARG A 659 22.76 -18.12 17.28
C ARG A 659 21.87 -19.35 17.09
N TYR A 660 20.58 -19.14 16.75
CA TYR A 660 19.57 -20.19 16.62
C TYR A 660 18.78 -20.05 15.32
N PRO A 661 19.38 -20.32 14.14
CA PRO A 661 18.77 -20.02 12.84
C PRO A 661 17.55 -20.89 12.50
N GLN A 662 17.38 -22.04 13.16
CA GLN A 662 16.21 -22.91 12.98
C GLN A 662 15.06 -22.61 13.94
N SER A 663 15.22 -21.67 14.86
CA SER A 663 14.17 -21.26 15.78
C SER A 663 13.07 -20.44 15.08
N TRP A 664 11.92 -20.30 15.76
CA TRP A 664 10.82 -19.46 15.26
C TRP A 664 11.20 -17.99 15.09
N VAL A 665 12.30 -17.54 15.71
CA VAL A 665 12.81 -16.17 15.60
C VAL A 665 13.13 -15.76 14.15
N LYS A 666 13.39 -16.72 13.26
CA LYS A 666 13.56 -16.45 11.81
C LYS A 666 12.33 -15.80 11.13
N TYR A 667 11.15 -15.93 11.74
CA TYR A 667 9.91 -15.33 11.24
C TYR A 667 9.61 -13.95 11.87
N VAL A 668 10.41 -13.50 12.84
CA VAL A 668 10.25 -12.20 13.49
C VAL A 668 10.82 -11.12 12.60
N ASN A 669 9.96 -10.20 12.17
CA ASN A 669 10.35 -9.03 11.40
C ASN A 669 10.12 -7.77 12.24
N VAL A 670 11.20 -7.26 12.85
CA VAL A 670 11.14 -6.13 13.80
C VAL A 670 10.62 -4.84 13.18
N PRO A 671 11.02 -4.44 11.96
CA PRO A 671 10.42 -3.30 11.27
C PRO A 671 8.89 -3.43 11.13
N ILE A 672 8.41 -4.58 10.69
CA ILE A 672 6.95 -4.83 10.58
C ILE A 672 6.28 -4.83 11.95
N PHE A 673 6.91 -5.43 12.97
CA PHE A 673 6.38 -5.42 14.33
C PHE A 673 6.12 -3.98 14.82
N PHE A 674 7.05 -3.06 14.65
CA PHE A 674 6.85 -1.67 15.08
C PHE A 674 5.93 -0.87 14.14
N ASN A 675 6.01 -1.09 12.84
CA ASN A 675 5.26 -0.31 11.85
C ASN A 675 3.78 -0.69 11.73
N ALA A 676 3.43 -1.95 12.01
CA ALA A 676 2.10 -2.46 11.71
C ALA A 676 0.96 -1.64 12.35
N ALA A 677 1.21 -1.06 13.51
CA ALA A 677 0.27 -0.18 14.18
C ALA A 677 0.29 1.28 13.68
N GLY A 678 1.09 1.62 12.68
CA GLY A 678 1.22 2.99 12.16
C GLY A 678 -0.07 3.59 11.56
N ASN A 679 -1.07 2.76 11.29
CA ASN A 679 -2.41 3.19 10.89
C ASN A 679 -3.40 3.35 12.07
N ILE A 680 -3.02 3.08 13.29
CA ILE A 680 -3.87 3.23 14.47
C ILE A 680 -3.54 4.55 15.19
N PRO A 681 -4.43 5.56 15.21
CA PRO A 681 -5.64 5.74 14.43
C PRO A 681 -5.35 6.20 12.98
N PRO A 682 -6.30 6.16 12.03
CA PRO A 682 -7.74 5.92 12.18
C PRO A 682 -8.14 4.44 12.15
N ALA A 683 -7.24 3.51 11.83
CA ALA A 683 -7.54 2.08 11.99
C ALA A 683 -7.78 1.76 13.47
N ASN A 684 -8.45 0.65 13.72
CA ASN A 684 -8.69 0.13 15.06
C ASN A 684 -8.21 -1.32 15.20
N THR A 685 -8.22 -1.82 16.40
CA THR A 685 -7.79 -3.20 16.72
C THR A 685 -8.68 -4.27 16.09
N THR A 686 -9.97 -3.95 15.84
CA THR A 686 -10.91 -4.84 15.15
C THR A 686 -10.46 -5.16 13.74
N GLN A 687 -10.04 -4.16 12.97
CA GLN A 687 -9.58 -4.32 11.58
C GLN A 687 -8.32 -5.20 11.52
N TYR A 688 -7.37 -5.00 12.43
CA TYR A 688 -6.18 -5.86 12.52
C TYR A 688 -6.51 -7.29 12.96
N SER A 689 -7.48 -7.46 13.86
CA SER A 689 -7.94 -8.77 14.29
C SER A 689 -8.64 -9.54 13.17
N LEU A 690 -9.49 -8.87 12.38
CA LEU A 690 -10.14 -9.44 11.20
C LEU A 690 -9.10 -9.82 10.13
N TRP A 691 -8.17 -8.91 9.84
CA TRP A 691 -7.06 -9.18 8.92
C TRP A 691 -6.24 -10.41 9.34
N PHE A 692 -5.94 -10.55 10.65
CA PHE A 692 -5.26 -11.73 11.19
C PHE A 692 -6.10 -13.00 11.02
N ILE A 693 -7.40 -12.98 11.35
CA ILE A 693 -8.31 -14.14 11.25
C ILE A 693 -8.39 -14.63 9.80
N PHE A 694 -8.58 -13.71 8.83
CA PHE A 694 -8.63 -14.06 7.41
C PHE A 694 -7.26 -14.53 6.88
N GLY A 695 -6.16 -13.91 7.30
CA GLY A 695 -4.81 -14.37 7.00
C GLY A 695 -4.52 -15.77 7.53
N PHE A 696 -4.94 -16.07 8.76
CA PHE A 696 -4.86 -17.42 9.36
C PHE A 696 -5.67 -18.43 8.55
N LEU A 697 -6.93 -18.10 8.24
CA LEU A 697 -7.83 -19.00 7.53
C LEU A 697 -7.27 -19.36 6.14
N PHE A 698 -6.92 -18.35 5.34
CA PHE A 698 -6.54 -18.54 3.92
C PHE A 698 -5.06 -18.88 3.73
N ASN A 699 -4.15 -18.15 4.36
CA ASN A 699 -2.71 -18.30 4.12
C ASN A 699 -2.03 -19.32 5.05
N TYR A 700 -2.72 -19.80 6.08
CA TYR A 700 -2.21 -20.90 6.89
C TYR A 700 -3.07 -22.15 6.76
N LEU A 701 -4.36 -22.10 7.16
CA LEU A 701 -5.21 -23.29 7.25
C LEU A 701 -5.55 -23.87 5.86
N ILE A 702 -6.10 -23.06 4.96
CA ILE A 702 -6.48 -23.50 3.59
C ILE A 702 -5.22 -23.84 2.79
N ARG A 703 -4.16 -23.04 2.88
CA ARG A 703 -2.88 -23.33 2.22
C ARG A 703 -2.32 -24.69 2.65
N LYS A 704 -2.43 -25.05 3.94
CA LYS A 704 -1.94 -26.32 4.46
C LYS A 704 -2.81 -27.52 4.06
N ARG A 705 -4.15 -27.35 4.04
CA ARG A 705 -5.11 -28.46 3.81
C ARG A 705 -5.55 -28.61 2.36
N ALA A 706 -5.57 -27.53 1.59
CA ALA A 706 -6.11 -27.48 0.22
C ALA A 706 -5.19 -26.67 -0.69
N LEU A 707 -3.92 -27.10 -0.83
CA LEU A 707 -2.89 -26.35 -1.56
C LEU A 707 -3.25 -26.13 -3.04
N ALA A 708 -3.89 -27.08 -3.72
CA ALA A 708 -4.30 -26.93 -5.11
C ALA A 708 -5.38 -25.85 -5.27
N TRP A 709 -6.36 -25.81 -4.36
CA TRP A 709 -7.36 -24.76 -4.30
C TRP A 709 -6.69 -23.40 -4.05
N TRP A 710 -5.80 -23.32 -3.07
CA TRP A 710 -5.08 -22.10 -2.71
C TRP A 710 -4.28 -21.56 -3.90
N LYS A 711 -3.51 -22.40 -4.59
CA LYS A 711 -2.75 -22.00 -5.80
C LYS A 711 -3.64 -21.51 -6.94
N LYS A 712 -4.85 -22.09 -7.11
CA LYS A 712 -5.73 -21.75 -8.24
C LYS A 712 -6.61 -20.53 -7.97
N TYR A 713 -7.12 -20.36 -6.73
CA TYR A 713 -8.20 -19.43 -6.45
C TYR A 713 -7.89 -18.35 -5.41
N ASN A 714 -6.91 -18.50 -4.51
CA ASN A 714 -6.72 -17.60 -3.37
C ASN A 714 -6.55 -16.12 -3.77
N TYR A 715 -5.60 -15.83 -4.66
CA TYR A 715 -5.36 -14.46 -5.13
C TYR A 715 -6.51 -13.94 -6.00
N LEU A 716 -7.15 -14.84 -6.74
CA LEU A 716 -8.31 -14.49 -7.55
C LEU A 716 -9.53 -14.15 -6.69
N PHE A 717 -9.69 -14.83 -5.54
CA PHE A 717 -10.75 -14.52 -4.58
C PHE A 717 -10.56 -13.13 -3.97
N GLN A 718 -9.34 -12.75 -3.59
CA GLN A 718 -9.03 -11.38 -3.15
C GLN A 718 -9.46 -10.36 -4.22
N ALA A 719 -9.01 -10.54 -5.45
CA ALA A 719 -9.36 -9.62 -6.55
C ALA A 719 -10.87 -9.56 -6.81
N ALA A 720 -11.57 -10.69 -6.71
CA ALA A 720 -13.02 -10.75 -6.92
C ALA A 720 -13.80 -10.02 -5.82
N MET A 721 -13.40 -10.21 -4.56
CA MET A 721 -14.01 -9.51 -3.43
C MET A 721 -13.79 -7.99 -3.53
N ASP A 722 -12.57 -7.55 -3.82
CA ASP A 722 -12.23 -6.14 -4.01
C ASP A 722 -13.05 -5.52 -5.16
N THR A 723 -13.18 -6.25 -6.26
CA THR A 723 -13.95 -5.80 -7.44
C THR A 723 -15.44 -5.68 -7.14
N GLY A 724 -16.02 -6.72 -6.55
CA GLY A 724 -17.46 -6.74 -6.24
C GLY A 724 -17.83 -5.63 -5.26
N THR A 725 -17.02 -5.42 -4.25
CA THR A 725 -17.16 -4.33 -3.28
C THR A 725 -17.06 -2.95 -3.94
N ALA A 726 -16.05 -2.73 -4.79
CA ALA A 726 -15.87 -1.45 -5.49
C ALA A 726 -17.06 -1.13 -6.43
N ILE A 727 -17.55 -2.12 -7.19
CA ILE A 727 -18.72 -1.94 -8.05
C ILE A 727 -19.97 -1.64 -7.21
N ALA A 728 -20.18 -2.37 -6.11
CA ALA A 728 -21.32 -2.13 -5.21
C ALA A 728 -21.28 -0.70 -4.64
N THR A 729 -20.12 -0.24 -4.14
CA THR A 729 -19.94 1.13 -3.64
C THR A 729 -20.33 2.17 -4.68
N ILE A 730 -19.87 2.01 -5.93
CA ILE A 730 -20.19 2.93 -7.03
C ILE A 730 -21.71 2.94 -7.30
N VAL A 731 -22.34 1.76 -7.40
CA VAL A 731 -23.76 1.65 -7.67
C VAL A 731 -24.60 2.23 -6.53
N ILE A 732 -24.28 1.91 -5.27
CA ILE A 732 -24.96 2.44 -4.09
C ILE A 732 -24.84 3.96 -4.05
N PHE A 733 -23.64 4.49 -4.32
CA PHE A 733 -23.43 5.93 -4.34
C PHE A 733 -24.29 6.65 -5.38
N PHE A 734 -24.26 6.21 -6.65
CA PHE A 734 -25.03 6.88 -7.70
C PHE A 734 -26.55 6.65 -7.60
N ALA A 735 -26.97 5.47 -7.15
CA ALA A 735 -28.38 5.14 -7.02
C ALA A 735 -29.05 5.79 -5.79
N LEU A 736 -28.35 5.87 -4.67
CA LEU A 736 -28.92 6.22 -3.37
C LEU A 736 -28.17 7.37 -2.67
N GLY A 737 -26.85 7.34 -2.65
CA GLY A 737 -26.04 8.34 -1.97
C GLY A 737 -26.12 9.72 -2.62
N TYR A 738 -26.16 9.79 -3.95
CA TYR A 738 -26.28 11.06 -4.68
C TYR A 738 -27.61 11.75 -4.42
N THR A 739 -28.70 10.99 -4.26
CA THR A 739 -30.04 11.49 -3.95
C THR A 739 -30.27 11.71 -2.45
N ASN A 740 -29.25 11.48 -1.60
CA ASN A 740 -29.37 11.52 -0.14
C ASN A 740 -30.51 10.63 0.41
N THR A 741 -30.83 9.55 -0.28
CA THR A 741 -31.83 8.58 0.18
C THR A 741 -31.24 7.81 1.36
N THR A 742 -31.82 7.98 2.53
CA THR A 742 -31.40 7.30 3.77
C THR A 742 -32.39 6.22 4.14
N PHE A 743 -31.90 5.07 4.58
CA PHE A 743 -32.69 3.98 5.09
C PHE A 743 -32.65 3.95 6.60
N ASN A 744 -33.60 4.67 7.24
CA ASN A 744 -33.64 4.81 8.70
C ASN A 744 -34.46 3.68 9.33
N TRP A 745 -33.76 2.76 9.97
CA TRP A 745 -34.32 1.70 10.79
C TRP A 745 -33.37 1.38 11.93
N TRP A 746 -33.79 0.52 12.86
CA TRP A 746 -33.01 0.17 14.04
C TRP A 746 -31.57 -0.27 13.71
N GLY A 747 -31.38 -1.10 12.70
CA GLY A 747 -30.06 -1.60 12.29
C GLY A 747 -29.06 -0.52 11.86
N ASN A 748 -29.54 0.66 11.44
CA ASN A 748 -28.67 1.79 11.05
C ASN A 748 -28.49 2.83 12.18
N THR A 749 -29.33 2.80 13.20
CA THR A 749 -29.36 3.82 14.26
C THR A 749 -28.95 3.32 15.63
N VAL A 750 -28.95 2.00 15.87
CA VAL A 750 -28.66 1.41 17.18
C VAL A 750 -27.30 1.81 17.76
N GLY A 751 -26.29 1.98 16.92
CA GLY A 751 -24.93 2.38 17.34
C GLY A 751 -24.78 3.88 17.63
N SER A 752 -25.65 4.75 17.10
CA SER A 752 -25.44 6.19 17.12
C SER A 752 -25.51 6.83 18.52
N ASN A 753 -26.19 6.18 19.47
CA ASN A 753 -26.37 6.70 20.83
C ASN A 753 -25.45 6.03 21.86
N THR A 754 -24.34 5.43 21.44
CA THR A 754 -23.39 4.81 22.36
C THR A 754 -22.26 5.79 22.73
N ASP A 755 -21.69 5.64 23.93
CA ASP A 755 -20.53 6.39 24.38
C ASP A 755 -19.32 6.17 23.45
N ASP A 756 -19.21 4.99 22.84
CA ASP A 756 -18.19 4.66 21.83
C ASP A 756 -18.32 5.54 20.58
N GLN A 757 -19.53 5.70 20.04
CA GLN A 757 -19.76 6.54 18.86
C GLN A 757 -19.54 8.03 19.16
N ASN A 758 -19.89 8.44 20.38
CA ASN A 758 -19.74 9.83 20.85
C ASN A 758 -18.34 10.11 21.41
N SER A 759 -17.43 9.14 21.38
CA SER A 759 -16.04 9.27 21.83
C SER A 759 -15.89 9.79 23.26
N VAL A 760 -16.76 9.34 24.17
CA VAL A 760 -16.80 9.80 25.58
C VAL A 760 -15.54 9.29 26.32
N PRO A 761 -14.75 10.21 26.95
CA PRO A 761 -13.52 9.84 27.66
C PRO A 761 -13.82 9.19 29.01
N TRP A 762 -12.82 8.52 29.62
CA TRP A 762 -12.93 7.90 30.93
C TRP A 762 -13.12 8.92 32.07
N LEU A 763 -12.35 10.01 32.03
CA LEU A 763 -12.46 11.11 32.97
C LEU A 763 -13.04 12.35 32.30
N THR A 764 -13.90 13.05 32.99
CA THR A 764 -14.48 14.33 32.53
C THR A 764 -13.77 15.49 33.21
N VAL A 765 -13.52 16.55 32.46
CA VAL A 765 -12.99 17.80 33.01
C VAL A 765 -14.10 18.54 33.71
N PRO A 766 -13.90 19.01 34.97
CA PRO A 766 -14.89 19.82 35.66
C PRO A 766 -15.24 21.09 34.87
N ALA A 767 -16.48 21.53 34.96
CA ALA A 767 -16.94 22.75 34.27
C ALA A 767 -16.06 23.96 34.65
N GLY A 768 -15.44 24.60 33.63
CA GLY A 768 -14.53 25.72 33.82
C GLY A 768 -13.13 25.37 34.34
N GLY A 769 -12.83 24.03 34.48
CA GLY A 769 -11.51 23.52 34.85
C GLY A 769 -10.69 23.10 33.65
N HIS A 770 -9.49 22.58 33.92
CA HIS A 770 -8.57 21.99 32.93
C HIS A 770 -7.80 20.83 33.55
N PHE A 771 -7.30 19.95 32.72
CA PHE A 771 -6.31 18.94 33.10
C PHE A 771 -4.89 19.35 32.63
N GLY A 772 -3.87 18.78 33.24
CA GLY A 772 -2.48 19.07 32.90
C GLY A 772 -2.09 20.51 33.25
N LYS A 773 -1.20 21.09 32.44
CA LYS A 773 -0.67 22.44 32.65
C LYS A 773 -1.71 23.50 32.26
N GLY A 774 -1.88 24.47 33.12
CA GLY A 774 -2.76 25.63 32.89
C GLY A 774 -2.10 26.72 32.01
N PRO A 775 -2.89 27.74 31.60
CA PRO A 775 -2.37 28.90 30.88
C PRO A 775 -1.19 29.55 31.60
N GLY A 776 -0.07 29.76 30.88
CA GLY A 776 1.16 30.34 31.41
C GLY A 776 2.11 29.41 32.15
N GLU A 777 1.79 28.13 32.32
CA GLU A 777 2.60 27.16 33.07
C GLU A 777 3.53 26.31 32.17
N PHE A 778 3.60 26.58 30.85
CA PHE A 778 4.35 25.74 29.88
C PHE A 778 5.08 26.54 28.80
#